data_94c137a66bcc6a3d4168ccaa8a0fa1b4
#
_entry.id   94c137a66bcc6a3d4168ccaa8a0fa1b4
#
_cell.length_a   1.000
_cell.length_b   1.000
_cell.length_c   1.000
_cell.angle_alpha   90.00
_cell.angle_beta   90.00
_cell.angle_gamma   90.00
#
_symmetry.space_group_name_H-M   'P 1'
#
loop_
_entity.id
_entity.type
_entity.pdbx_description
1 polymer ?
#
loop_
_entity_poly.entity_id
_entity_poly.type
_entity_poly.pdbx_seq_one_letter_code
_entity_poly.pdbx_strand_id
1 'polypeptide(L)'
;MSGSNPIPQVRDAWIPEEVPDAKQRTRSFFSRYALDRDGLVDLAFTVVVTALVLLGLRTGFIGWQWVMAAVGGALLGLLVTHIVVSHRWSVLGTFVGLVVVYFLFGGPLAVREDLIGGVIPSGQTLSDLFGALIVGWKKWLTMMPPVDARGPLVALPYIVGLVTSAVLWSVARQTRRGWLLAAVVIALLGASIVLGTLAPAGTLLQGTLLGLVLLAWLVVRDRRTRTSLQNGAGTRARIITGVALAVVAALAAALLGPLLPGRDAAEARTVVRSQLEPPFDIAQYPSPLSGFRQFTEPNLAERYDKPLLEVEGLEQGQVLRIATLDRYDGSAWGAGNRAEEQSGDPGTAFQQVGTRIAAEGPGEERTVTVTVPDGGWSDVWLPTAGVLRGVEFSGPRARALRSQMWLNVDSRTALVPARLQPGDRYTLTALVPPPPATKLPEQLDVDSGNLVEGYDGGYLDARIDAWVGDASSGWQQVRNIAAYMSREGAYTDGGEQNSYEKVYLGGHSTGRLARFVGSSQLAGNDEQFAATLALAANRLGIPTRVVMGAIVPQDGVVKGKDVHAWVEVRTTEGWSPVMPSAFVPDRNKKPQQQQIQTEEQRVGAQVPPPAGVNPPSVLQGPEQAQNDTDLRKKQTRSPLDPANWPTWLRVLVFFVLLPALLLVAVYAAIRGLKRRRRRIRATTGPTADRAAHIWQDLVADARSLGLDVPRGATNLEQASGMGIAAAPALASRGNSFVFGPGEPPEEGVEAYRLEAEQARKEMRGQVSRLRRLRSDVDVRPLLTGRRRLRLPSRTPTPDVAR
;
A
#
# COMPACT_ATOMS: atom_id res chain seq x y z
N MET A 1 -88.91 34.07 42.26
CA MET A 1 -89.19 32.91 41.44
C MET A 1 -87.85 32.61 40.73
N SER A 2 -87.08 31.70 41.26
CA SER A 2 -85.77 31.26 40.83
C SER A 2 -85.94 30.16 39.81
N GLY A 3 -85.48 30.35 38.59
CA GLY A 3 -85.36 29.30 37.57
C GLY A 3 -83.91 28.83 37.52
N SER A 4 -83.70 27.66 38.06
CA SER A 4 -82.45 26.94 37.93
C SER A 4 -82.39 26.21 36.55
N ASN A 5 -81.46 26.57 35.70
CA ASN A 5 -81.17 25.86 34.48
C ASN A 5 -80.39 24.54 34.87
N PRO A 6 -80.84 23.37 34.38
CA PRO A 6 -80.09 22.12 34.57
C PRO A 6 -78.87 22.03 33.66
N ILE A 7 -77.71 21.69 34.23
CA ILE A 7 -76.50 21.36 33.58
C ILE A 7 -76.73 20.13 32.70
N PRO A 8 -76.40 20.14 31.38
CA PRO A 8 -76.54 18.93 30.55
C PRO A 8 -75.54 17.84 31.01
N GLN A 9 -76.06 16.70 31.38
CA GLN A 9 -75.35 15.48 31.61
C GLN A 9 -74.56 15.11 30.34
N VAL A 10 -73.27 15.04 30.41
CA VAL A 10 -72.43 14.49 29.38
C VAL A 10 -72.76 12.99 29.31
N ARG A 11 -73.42 12.59 28.23
CA ARG A 11 -73.66 11.17 27.94
C ARG A 11 -72.32 10.43 27.90
N ASP A 12 -72.21 9.36 28.65
CA ASP A 12 -71.27 8.26 28.52
C ASP A 12 -71.40 7.64 27.11
N ALA A 13 -70.68 8.18 26.20
CA ALA A 13 -70.57 7.62 24.87
C ALA A 13 -69.09 7.55 24.52
N TRP A 14 -68.57 6.36 24.47
CA TRP A 14 -67.33 5.81 23.98
C TRP A 14 -66.54 5.04 25.06
N ILE A 15 -67.09 3.95 25.54
CA ILE A 15 -66.26 2.80 25.86
C ILE A 15 -65.96 2.17 24.49
N PRO A 16 -64.77 2.16 24.01
CA PRO A 16 -64.44 1.41 22.81
C PRO A 16 -64.66 -0.08 23.20
N GLU A 17 -65.56 -0.72 22.46
CA GLU A 17 -65.66 -2.16 22.37
C GLU A 17 -64.27 -2.79 22.42
N GLU A 18 -64.09 -3.83 23.21
CA GLU A 18 -62.82 -4.56 23.37
C GLU A 18 -62.11 -4.64 22.05
N VAL A 19 -60.93 -3.96 21.98
CA VAL A 19 -59.98 -4.14 20.86
C VAL A 19 -59.66 -5.63 20.88
N PRO A 20 -59.95 -6.40 19.82
CA PRO A 20 -59.64 -7.82 19.78
C PRO A 20 -58.16 -7.95 20.07
N ASP A 21 -57.85 -8.77 21.07
CA ASP A 21 -56.49 -9.16 21.44
C ASP A 21 -55.65 -9.28 20.18
N ALA A 22 -54.77 -8.29 19.98
CA ALA A 22 -53.84 -8.31 18.84
C ALA A 22 -53.01 -9.58 19.08
N LYS A 23 -53.50 -10.72 18.55
CA LYS A 23 -52.77 -11.98 18.50
C LYS A 23 -51.32 -11.59 18.19
N GLN A 24 -50.46 -11.70 19.17
CA GLN A 24 -49.02 -11.61 18.99
C GLN A 24 -48.69 -12.62 17.89
N ARG A 25 -48.72 -12.12 16.62
CA ARG A 25 -48.20 -12.91 15.51
C ARG A 25 -46.76 -13.13 15.87
N THR A 26 -46.46 -14.31 16.39
CA THR A 26 -45.12 -14.83 16.46
C THR A 26 -44.54 -14.69 15.06
N ARG A 27 -43.85 -13.58 14.83
CA ARG A 27 -43.19 -13.35 13.53
C ARG A 27 -42.29 -14.55 13.30
N SER A 28 -42.56 -15.33 12.26
CA SER A 28 -41.74 -16.49 11.90
C SER A 28 -40.27 -16.05 11.84
N PHE A 29 -39.37 -16.93 12.19
CA PHE A 29 -37.93 -16.67 12.17
C PHE A 29 -37.52 -15.96 10.86
N PHE A 30 -38.03 -16.41 9.71
CA PHE A 30 -37.75 -15.85 8.39
C PHE A 30 -38.33 -14.43 8.17
N SER A 31 -39.49 -14.10 8.77
CA SER A 31 -40.06 -12.75 8.60
C SER A 31 -39.25 -11.65 9.25
N ARG A 32 -38.33 -11.97 10.16
CA ARG A 32 -37.41 -11.03 10.81
C ARG A 32 -36.32 -10.53 9.85
N TYR A 33 -35.89 -11.39 8.92
CA TYR A 33 -34.86 -11.12 7.95
C TYR A 33 -35.38 -10.64 6.58
N ALA A 34 -36.73 -10.72 6.38
CA ALA A 34 -37.33 -10.27 5.13
C ALA A 34 -37.10 -8.77 4.93
N LEU A 35 -36.64 -8.42 3.73
CA LEU A 35 -36.47 -7.04 3.28
C LEU A 35 -37.80 -6.55 2.69
N ASP A 36 -38.20 -5.36 3.10
CA ASP A 36 -39.23 -4.60 2.41
C ASP A 36 -38.74 -4.12 1.03
N ARG A 37 -39.65 -3.65 0.16
CA ARG A 37 -39.30 -3.13 -1.17
C ARG A 37 -38.19 -2.07 -1.09
N ASP A 38 -38.26 -1.20 -0.10
CA ASP A 38 -37.28 -0.16 0.12
C ASP A 38 -35.92 -0.72 0.51
N GLY A 39 -35.90 -1.77 1.32
CA GLY A 39 -34.69 -2.50 1.69
C GLY A 39 -34.03 -3.22 0.51
N LEU A 40 -34.83 -3.81 -0.39
CA LEU A 40 -34.31 -4.43 -1.62
C LEU A 40 -33.66 -3.41 -2.55
N VAL A 41 -34.25 -2.24 -2.72
CA VAL A 41 -33.68 -1.17 -3.51
C VAL A 41 -32.38 -0.63 -2.88
N ASP A 42 -32.35 -0.42 -1.55
CA ASP A 42 -31.12 -0.02 -0.85
C ASP A 42 -30.03 -1.09 -0.95
N LEU A 43 -30.40 -2.39 -0.95
CA LEU A 43 -29.47 -3.50 -1.17
C LEU A 43 -28.85 -3.45 -2.58
N ALA A 44 -29.70 -3.27 -3.59
CA ALA A 44 -29.23 -3.17 -4.99
C ALA A 44 -28.23 -2.04 -5.18
N PHE A 45 -28.53 -0.83 -4.68
CA PHE A 45 -27.60 0.30 -4.71
C PHE A 45 -26.33 0.02 -3.91
N THR A 46 -26.42 -0.61 -2.73
CA THR A 46 -25.25 -0.97 -1.93
C THR A 46 -24.34 -1.93 -2.70
N VAL A 47 -24.91 -2.95 -3.36
CA VAL A 47 -24.15 -3.92 -4.17
C VAL A 47 -23.46 -3.22 -5.34
N VAL A 48 -24.18 -2.36 -6.08
CA VAL A 48 -23.62 -1.65 -7.24
C VAL A 48 -22.49 -0.70 -6.81
N VAL A 49 -22.70 0.10 -5.76
CA VAL A 49 -21.66 1.02 -5.24
C VAL A 49 -20.45 0.23 -4.75
N THR A 50 -20.67 -0.87 -4.02
CA THR A 50 -19.58 -1.75 -3.56
C THR A 50 -18.79 -2.31 -4.75
N ALA A 51 -19.48 -2.79 -5.78
CA ALA A 51 -18.83 -3.30 -7.00
C ALA A 51 -17.99 -2.23 -7.70
N LEU A 52 -18.52 -1.01 -7.84
CA LEU A 52 -17.79 0.12 -8.44
C LEU A 52 -16.55 0.51 -7.63
N VAL A 53 -16.62 0.49 -6.29
CA VAL A 53 -15.45 0.74 -5.42
C VAL A 53 -14.41 -0.36 -5.59
N LEU A 54 -14.83 -1.64 -5.61
CA LEU A 54 -13.94 -2.79 -5.76
C LEU A 54 -13.26 -2.83 -7.14
N LEU A 55 -13.91 -2.34 -8.19
CA LEU A 55 -13.29 -2.19 -9.52
C LEU A 55 -12.05 -1.30 -9.50
N GLY A 56 -11.94 -0.38 -8.54
CA GLY A 56 -10.72 0.43 -8.35
C GLY A 56 -9.47 -0.39 -7.99
N LEU A 57 -9.63 -1.62 -7.49
CA LEU A 57 -8.51 -2.50 -7.16
C LEU A 57 -7.93 -3.26 -8.38
N ARG A 58 -8.61 -3.21 -9.53
CA ARG A 58 -8.26 -4.04 -10.70
C ARG A 58 -6.86 -3.77 -11.26
N THR A 59 -6.36 -2.55 -11.12
CA THR A 59 -5.02 -2.18 -11.57
C THR A 59 -3.93 -2.56 -10.56
N GLY A 60 -4.32 -2.83 -9.32
CA GLY A 60 -3.40 -3.21 -8.25
C GLY A 60 -3.15 -4.72 -8.14
N PHE A 61 -4.00 -5.57 -8.75
CA PHE A 61 -3.92 -7.04 -8.63
C PHE A 61 -4.07 -7.74 -9.99
N ILE A 62 -3.34 -8.85 -10.16
CA ILE A 62 -3.46 -9.78 -11.30
C ILE A 62 -4.16 -11.07 -10.86
N GLY A 63 -4.89 -11.68 -11.80
CA GLY A 63 -5.61 -12.93 -11.58
C GLY A 63 -7.04 -12.70 -11.08
N TRP A 64 -7.84 -13.77 -11.00
CA TRP A 64 -9.25 -13.70 -10.60
C TRP A 64 -9.48 -13.89 -9.10
N GLN A 65 -8.48 -14.39 -8.37
CA GLN A 65 -8.58 -14.74 -6.96
C GLN A 65 -8.87 -13.52 -6.07
N TRP A 66 -8.32 -12.34 -6.41
CA TRP A 66 -8.65 -11.10 -5.71
C TRP A 66 -10.12 -10.71 -5.85
N VAL A 67 -10.73 -10.96 -7.02
CA VAL A 67 -12.16 -10.70 -7.25
C VAL A 67 -13.00 -11.59 -6.35
N MET A 68 -12.65 -12.87 -6.29
CA MET A 68 -13.34 -13.82 -5.42
C MET A 68 -13.23 -13.44 -3.94
N ALA A 69 -12.05 -13.03 -3.49
CA ALA A 69 -11.84 -12.56 -2.13
C ALA A 69 -12.66 -11.28 -1.85
N ALA A 70 -12.61 -10.30 -2.75
CA ALA A 70 -13.34 -9.04 -2.63
C ALA A 70 -14.86 -9.24 -2.61
N VAL A 71 -15.39 -10.03 -3.55
CA VAL A 71 -16.83 -10.35 -3.64
C VAL A 71 -17.26 -11.18 -2.45
N GLY A 72 -16.49 -12.21 -2.09
CA GLY A 72 -16.75 -13.03 -0.89
C GLY A 72 -16.79 -12.18 0.37
N GLY A 73 -15.83 -11.26 0.52
CA GLY A 73 -15.82 -10.28 1.60
C GLY A 73 -17.05 -9.38 1.60
N ALA A 74 -17.44 -8.87 0.43
CA ALA A 74 -18.60 -8.00 0.30
C ALA A 74 -19.91 -8.74 0.67
N LEU A 75 -20.09 -9.97 0.23
CA LEU A 75 -21.25 -10.79 0.59
C LEU A 75 -21.32 -11.08 2.09
N LEU A 76 -20.20 -11.44 2.70
CA LEU A 76 -20.11 -11.70 4.14
C LEU A 76 -20.33 -10.42 4.96
N GLY A 77 -19.79 -9.29 4.52
CA GLY A 77 -20.02 -8.00 5.16
C GLY A 77 -21.48 -7.57 5.14
N LEU A 78 -22.18 -7.75 4.01
CA LEU A 78 -23.61 -7.56 3.90
C LEU A 78 -24.39 -8.49 4.82
N LEU A 79 -24.05 -9.78 4.83
CA LEU A 79 -24.73 -10.80 5.65
C LEU A 79 -24.60 -10.50 7.14
N VAL A 80 -23.38 -10.30 7.63
CA VAL A 80 -23.12 -9.97 9.05
C VAL A 80 -23.88 -8.71 9.46
N THR A 81 -23.78 -7.66 8.66
CA THR A 81 -24.44 -6.39 8.97
C THR A 81 -25.97 -6.51 8.90
N HIS A 82 -26.50 -7.28 7.95
CA HIS A 82 -27.94 -7.54 7.85
C HIS A 82 -28.45 -8.27 9.09
N ILE A 83 -27.76 -9.30 9.55
CA ILE A 83 -28.09 -10.02 10.79
C ILE A 83 -28.06 -9.08 11.98
N VAL A 84 -26.97 -8.32 12.15
CA VAL A 84 -26.79 -7.41 13.30
C VAL A 84 -27.86 -6.32 13.32
N VAL A 85 -28.19 -5.73 12.16
CA VAL A 85 -29.24 -4.70 12.05
C VAL A 85 -30.63 -5.30 12.32
N SER A 86 -30.92 -6.52 11.83
CA SER A 86 -32.19 -7.22 12.05
C SER A 86 -32.43 -7.57 13.52
N HIS A 87 -31.36 -7.96 14.23
CA HIS A 87 -31.39 -8.20 15.68
C HIS A 87 -31.23 -6.93 16.52
N ARG A 88 -31.13 -5.76 15.87
CA ARG A 88 -30.93 -4.48 16.57
C ARG A 88 -29.71 -4.49 17.49
N TRP A 89 -28.66 -5.22 17.14
CA TRP A 89 -27.39 -5.21 17.89
C TRP A 89 -26.68 -3.87 17.70
N SER A 90 -25.72 -3.59 18.58
CA SER A 90 -24.92 -2.37 18.52
C SER A 90 -23.86 -2.44 17.40
N VAL A 91 -23.23 -1.30 17.09
CA VAL A 91 -22.07 -1.22 16.17
C VAL A 91 -20.95 -2.16 16.60
N LEU A 92 -20.79 -2.35 17.92
CA LEU A 92 -19.84 -3.32 18.46
C LEU A 92 -20.14 -4.76 17.98
N GLY A 93 -21.41 -5.13 17.91
CA GLY A 93 -21.81 -6.44 17.38
C GLY A 93 -21.45 -6.61 15.89
N THR A 94 -21.56 -5.52 15.10
CA THR A 94 -21.10 -5.55 13.71
C THR A 94 -19.58 -5.74 13.65
N PHE A 95 -18.81 -4.97 14.42
CA PHE A 95 -17.36 -5.09 14.46
C PHE A 95 -16.90 -6.50 14.84
N VAL A 96 -17.42 -7.06 15.94
CA VAL A 96 -17.09 -8.42 16.38
C VAL A 96 -17.48 -9.45 15.31
N GLY A 97 -18.68 -9.32 14.71
CA GLY A 97 -19.11 -10.22 13.64
C GLY A 97 -18.18 -10.15 12.41
N LEU A 98 -17.72 -8.96 12.01
CA LEU A 98 -16.77 -8.79 10.90
C LEU A 98 -15.41 -9.42 11.23
N VAL A 99 -14.90 -9.24 12.46
CA VAL A 99 -13.63 -9.85 12.89
C VAL A 99 -13.72 -11.39 12.88
N VAL A 100 -14.82 -11.96 13.42
CA VAL A 100 -15.03 -13.42 13.41
C VAL A 100 -15.06 -13.95 11.99
N VAL A 101 -15.84 -13.32 11.11
CA VAL A 101 -15.97 -13.73 9.70
C VAL A 101 -14.66 -13.56 8.93
N TYR A 102 -13.88 -12.51 9.25
CA TYR A 102 -12.59 -12.28 8.66
C TYR A 102 -11.64 -13.46 8.88
N PHE A 103 -11.47 -13.91 10.11
CA PHE A 103 -10.58 -15.03 10.43
C PHE A 103 -11.15 -16.38 10.01
N LEU A 104 -12.47 -16.57 10.08
CA LEU A 104 -13.10 -17.86 9.76
C LEU A 104 -13.08 -18.15 8.25
N PHE A 105 -13.39 -17.16 7.42
CA PHE A 105 -13.51 -17.30 5.97
C PHE A 105 -12.32 -16.72 5.18
N GLY A 106 -11.42 -15.98 5.84
CA GLY A 106 -10.26 -15.40 5.20
C GLY A 106 -9.31 -16.44 4.62
N GLY A 107 -9.14 -17.59 5.25
CA GLY A 107 -8.38 -18.71 4.72
C GLY A 107 -8.92 -19.17 3.35
N PRO A 108 -10.13 -19.72 3.28
CA PRO A 108 -10.72 -20.23 2.03
C PRO A 108 -10.89 -19.18 0.93
N LEU A 109 -11.12 -17.92 1.29
CA LEU A 109 -11.36 -16.86 0.32
C LEU A 109 -10.09 -16.13 -0.14
N ALA A 110 -9.09 -15.98 0.73
CA ALA A 110 -7.94 -15.13 0.47
C ALA A 110 -6.58 -15.84 0.59
N VAL A 111 -6.35 -16.70 1.60
CA VAL A 111 -5.05 -17.32 1.89
C VAL A 111 -5.17 -18.83 1.81
N ARG A 112 -5.18 -19.38 0.59
CA ARG A 112 -5.51 -20.79 0.33
C ARG A 112 -4.33 -21.75 0.46
N GLU A 113 -3.11 -21.25 0.44
CA GLU A 113 -1.91 -22.09 0.31
C GLU A 113 -1.64 -22.99 1.54
N ASP A 114 -2.11 -22.58 2.72
CA ASP A 114 -1.79 -23.26 4.01
C ASP A 114 -3.04 -23.78 4.75
N LEU A 115 -4.09 -24.16 4.02
CA LEU A 115 -5.31 -24.67 4.62
C LEU A 115 -5.19 -26.17 4.98
N ILE A 116 -5.66 -26.54 6.14
CA ILE A 116 -5.81 -27.93 6.53
C ILE A 116 -6.99 -28.53 5.77
N GLY A 117 -6.75 -29.57 4.96
CA GLY A 117 -7.79 -30.20 4.13
C GLY A 117 -8.43 -29.26 3.11
N GLY A 118 -7.77 -28.15 2.75
CA GLY A 118 -8.26 -27.19 1.75
C GLY A 118 -9.36 -26.23 2.24
N VAL A 119 -9.82 -26.33 3.49
CA VAL A 119 -10.95 -25.54 4.02
C VAL A 119 -10.66 -24.91 5.38
N ILE A 120 -10.00 -25.59 6.29
CA ILE A 120 -9.81 -25.12 7.67
C ILE A 120 -8.54 -24.27 7.77
N PRO A 121 -8.62 -23.03 8.32
CA PRO A 121 -7.44 -22.20 8.53
C PRO A 121 -6.44 -22.88 9.48
N SER A 122 -5.18 -22.99 9.02
CA SER A 122 -4.06 -23.45 9.86
C SER A 122 -3.54 -22.30 10.75
N GLY A 123 -2.63 -22.61 11.67
CA GLY A 123 -1.94 -21.59 12.46
C GLY A 123 -1.16 -20.58 11.57
N GLN A 124 -0.58 -21.06 10.46
CA GLN A 124 0.09 -20.21 9.48
C GLN A 124 -0.90 -19.31 8.75
N THR A 125 -2.04 -19.84 8.29
CA THR A 125 -3.12 -19.03 7.68
C THR A 125 -3.58 -17.90 8.60
N LEU A 126 -3.76 -18.18 9.90
CA LEU A 126 -4.16 -17.16 10.88
C LEU A 126 -3.08 -16.10 11.08
N SER A 127 -1.81 -16.51 11.12
CA SER A 127 -0.66 -15.59 11.18
C SER A 127 -0.60 -14.67 9.95
N ASP A 128 -0.80 -15.23 8.76
CA ASP A 128 -0.79 -14.49 7.50
C ASP A 128 -1.96 -13.51 7.39
N LEU A 129 -3.16 -13.91 7.80
CA LEU A 129 -4.33 -13.01 7.88
C LEU A 129 -4.07 -11.87 8.86
N PHE A 130 -3.47 -12.16 10.00
CA PHE A 130 -3.11 -11.15 10.98
C PHE A 130 -2.03 -10.21 10.47
N GLY A 131 -0.98 -10.74 9.85
CA GLY A 131 0.06 -9.96 9.19
C GLY A 131 -0.50 -9.03 8.11
N ALA A 132 -1.48 -9.50 7.34
CA ALA A 132 -2.16 -8.70 6.32
C ALA A 132 -2.90 -7.48 6.91
N LEU A 133 -3.51 -7.62 8.09
CA LEU A 133 -4.18 -6.49 8.77
C LEU A 133 -3.22 -5.38 9.18
N ILE A 134 -2.02 -5.71 9.63
CA ILE A 134 -1.07 -4.76 10.23
C ILE A 134 -0.03 -4.28 9.21
N VAL A 135 0.67 -5.22 8.59
CA VAL A 135 1.81 -4.95 7.72
C VAL A 135 1.44 -5.02 6.23
N GLY A 136 0.37 -5.75 5.90
CA GLY A 136 -0.05 -6.00 4.52
C GLY A 136 -0.28 -4.71 3.73
N TRP A 137 -0.85 -3.68 4.34
CA TRP A 137 -1.08 -2.37 3.69
C TRP A 137 0.22 -1.71 3.27
N LYS A 138 1.22 -1.65 4.18
CA LYS A 138 2.53 -1.11 3.87
C LYS A 138 3.19 -1.93 2.75
N LYS A 139 3.19 -3.26 2.87
CA LYS A 139 3.77 -4.15 1.87
C LYS A 139 3.11 -3.98 0.50
N TRP A 140 1.78 -3.92 0.44
CA TRP A 140 1.04 -3.71 -0.83
C TRP A 140 1.33 -2.36 -1.46
N LEU A 141 1.44 -1.30 -0.65
CA LEU A 141 1.72 0.05 -1.14
C LEU A 141 3.17 0.24 -1.59
N THR A 142 4.12 -0.54 -1.07
CA THR A 142 5.53 -0.50 -1.46
C THR A 142 5.91 -1.53 -2.52
N MET A 143 5.01 -2.47 -2.87
CA MET A 143 5.20 -3.40 -3.99
C MET A 143 4.86 -2.76 -5.33
N MET A 144 5.57 -3.15 -6.38
CA MET A 144 5.23 -2.73 -7.74
C MET A 144 3.90 -3.34 -8.18
N PRO A 145 2.92 -2.52 -8.63
CA PRO A 145 1.69 -3.03 -9.21
C PRO A 145 1.94 -3.51 -10.65
N PRO A 146 1.15 -4.46 -11.12
CA PRO A 146 0.11 -5.21 -10.42
C PRO A 146 0.67 -6.35 -9.56
N VAL A 147 0.12 -6.52 -8.36
CA VAL A 147 0.53 -7.55 -7.41
C VAL A 147 -0.18 -8.87 -7.74
N ASP A 148 0.55 -9.98 -7.65
CA ASP A 148 -0.04 -11.30 -7.87
C ASP A 148 -1.13 -11.60 -6.84
N ALA A 149 -2.28 -12.07 -7.35
CA ALA A 149 -3.41 -12.50 -6.51
C ALA A 149 -3.19 -13.88 -5.86
N ARG A 150 -1.95 -14.19 -5.48
CA ARG A 150 -1.55 -15.38 -4.71
C ARG A 150 -0.89 -14.93 -3.41
N GLY A 151 -1.15 -15.64 -2.32
CA GLY A 151 -0.54 -15.37 -1.01
C GLY A 151 -1.29 -14.36 -0.13
N PRO A 152 -0.68 -13.92 0.98
CA PRO A 152 -1.37 -13.19 2.06
C PRO A 152 -1.96 -11.83 1.67
N LEU A 153 -1.44 -11.18 0.61
CA LEU A 153 -1.93 -9.85 0.20
C LEU A 153 -3.34 -9.88 -0.40
N VAL A 154 -3.83 -11.04 -0.82
CA VAL A 154 -5.23 -11.22 -1.26
C VAL A 154 -6.23 -10.98 -0.13
N ALA A 155 -5.78 -11.02 1.13
CA ALA A 155 -6.60 -10.62 2.27
C ALA A 155 -7.01 -9.14 2.24
N LEU A 156 -6.27 -8.27 1.55
CA LEU A 156 -6.60 -6.84 1.44
C LEU A 156 -7.89 -6.60 0.62
N PRO A 157 -8.04 -7.11 -0.61
CA PRO A 157 -9.32 -7.07 -1.33
C PRO A 157 -10.48 -7.66 -0.52
N TYR A 158 -10.25 -8.75 0.24
CA TYR A 158 -11.24 -9.33 1.13
C TYR A 158 -11.68 -8.35 2.22
N ILE A 159 -10.74 -7.69 2.90
CA ILE A 159 -11.01 -6.65 3.91
C ILE A 159 -11.78 -5.47 3.28
N VAL A 160 -11.33 -4.98 2.13
CA VAL A 160 -11.98 -3.85 1.45
C VAL A 160 -13.44 -4.20 1.11
N GLY A 161 -13.69 -5.37 0.55
CA GLY A 161 -15.05 -5.84 0.26
C GLY A 161 -15.91 -5.95 1.53
N LEU A 162 -15.38 -6.59 2.57
CA LEU A 162 -16.04 -6.81 3.85
C LEU A 162 -16.43 -5.47 4.52
N VAL A 163 -15.50 -4.53 4.62
CA VAL A 163 -15.71 -3.25 5.31
C VAL A 163 -16.60 -2.32 4.50
N THR A 164 -16.34 -2.19 3.18
CA THR A 164 -17.13 -1.30 2.29
C THR A 164 -18.59 -1.67 2.31
N SER A 165 -18.92 -2.94 2.09
CA SER A 165 -20.31 -3.41 2.08
C SER A 165 -20.99 -3.27 3.44
N ALA A 166 -20.27 -3.59 4.52
CA ALA A 166 -20.79 -3.48 5.88
C ALA A 166 -21.10 -2.03 6.26
N VAL A 167 -20.20 -1.10 5.96
CA VAL A 167 -20.39 0.34 6.26
C VAL A 167 -21.55 0.90 5.44
N LEU A 168 -21.56 0.67 4.13
CA LEU A 168 -22.63 1.17 3.25
C LEU A 168 -24.00 0.63 3.68
N TRP A 169 -24.11 -0.69 3.91
CA TRP A 169 -25.36 -1.30 4.34
C TRP A 169 -25.80 -0.83 5.73
N SER A 170 -24.88 -0.70 6.66
CA SER A 170 -25.15 -0.15 8.00
C SER A 170 -25.71 1.27 7.94
N VAL A 171 -25.08 2.15 7.16
CA VAL A 171 -25.51 3.54 6.98
C VAL A 171 -26.85 3.59 6.25
N ALA A 172 -27.02 2.81 5.18
CA ALA A 172 -28.26 2.74 4.42
C ALA A 172 -29.47 2.34 5.30
N ARG A 173 -29.30 1.37 6.21
CA ARG A 173 -30.38 0.85 7.06
C ARG A 173 -30.61 1.64 8.36
N GLN A 174 -29.62 2.34 8.88
CA GLN A 174 -29.68 3.01 10.18
C GLN A 174 -29.94 4.52 10.09
N THR A 175 -29.71 5.15 8.94
CA THR A 175 -29.91 6.58 8.76
C THR A 175 -30.90 6.91 7.64
N ARG A 176 -31.72 7.93 7.87
CA ARG A 176 -32.56 8.55 6.82
C ARG A 176 -31.85 9.73 6.15
N ARG A 177 -30.69 10.15 6.64
CA ARG A 177 -29.97 11.33 6.14
C ARG A 177 -29.16 10.96 4.90
N GLY A 178 -29.59 11.41 3.74
CA GLY A 178 -28.90 11.17 2.47
C GLY A 178 -27.46 11.69 2.46
N TRP A 179 -27.18 12.83 3.10
CA TRP A 179 -25.82 13.41 3.13
C TRP A 179 -24.79 12.51 3.83
N LEU A 180 -25.18 11.74 4.85
CA LEU A 180 -24.26 10.78 5.50
C LEU A 180 -23.87 9.65 4.55
N LEU A 181 -24.82 9.18 3.76
CA LEU A 181 -24.56 8.17 2.75
C LEU A 181 -23.64 8.71 1.66
N ALA A 182 -23.92 9.94 1.18
CA ALA A 182 -23.05 10.61 0.21
C ALA A 182 -21.63 10.79 0.75
N ALA A 183 -21.47 11.23 2.00
CA ALA A 183 -20.18 11.40 2.63
C ALA A 183 -19.38 10.07 2.70
N VAL A 184 -20.05 8.95 3.01
CA VAL A 184 -19.39 7.62 3.03
C VAL A 184 -18.95 7.21 1.62
N VAL A 185 -19.81 7.38 0.60
CA VAL A 185 -19.46 7.02 -0.78
C VAL A 185 -18.30 7.88 -1.29
N ILE A 186 -18.32 9.20 -1.01
CA ILE A 186 -17.23 10.12 -1.38
C ILE A 186 -15.92 9.73 -0.65
N ALA A 187 -15.99 9.37 0.64
CA ALA A 187 -14.82 8.92 1.40
C ALA A 187 -14.24 7.61 0.83
N LEU A 188 -15.09 6.66 0.43
CA LEU A 188 -14.66 5.42 -0.21
C LEU A 188 -14.04 5.66 -1.58
N LEU A 189 -14.58 6.59 -2.37
CA LEU A 189 -13.97 7.01 -3.64
C LEU A 189 -12.62 7.66 -3.40
N GLY A 190 -12.53 8.61 -2.45
CA GLY A 190 -11.26 9.23 -2.06
C GLY A 190 -10.22 8.22 -1.63
N ALA A 191 -10.59 7.25 -0.80
CA ALA A 191 -9.70 6.15 -0.39
C ALA A 191 -9.25 5.31 -1.60
N SER A 192 -10.15 4.98 -2.53
CA SER A 192 -9.82 4.25 -3.76
C SER A 192 -8.84 5.01 -4.66
N ILE A 193 -8.96 6.34 -4.73
CA ILE A 193 -8.04 7.19 -5.50
C ILE A 193 -6.67 7.25 -4.84
N VAL A 194 -6.62 7.53 -3.54
CA VAL A 194 -5.39 7.73 -2.77
C VAL A 194 -4.58 6.43 -2.64
N LEU A 195 -5.26 5.30 -2.48
CA LEU A 195 -4.65 3.96 -2.40
C LEU A 195 -4.44 3.32 -3.79
N GLY A 196 -4.87 3.94 -4.86
CA GLY A 196 -4.76 3.43 -6.22
C GLY A 196 -3.33 3.38 -6.76
N THR A 197 -3.21 3.04 -8.06
CA THR A 197 -1.95 3.03 -8.82
C THR A 197 -1.73 4.35 -9.56
N LEU A 198 -0.49 4.65 -9.94
CA LEU A 198 -0.14 5.85 -10.74
C LEU A 198 -0.84 5.85 -12.10
N ALA A 199 -0.92 4.67 -12.76
CA ALA A 199 -1.60 4.48 -14.04
C ALA A 199 -2.96 3.77 -13.86
N PRO A 200 -4.03 4.48 -13.46
CA PRO A 200 -5.33 3.88 -13.26
C PRO A 200 -6.05 3.70 -14.61
N ALA A 201 -6.70 2.56 -14.79
CA ALA A 201 -7.49 2.31 -15.99
C ALA A 201 -8.96 2.71 -15.78
N GLY A 202 -9.48 3.65 -16.61
CA GLY A 202 -10.90 3.98 -16.67
C GLY A 202 -11.48 4.71 -15.46
N THR A 203 -10.69 5.50 -14.73
CA THR A 203 -11.13 6.26 -13.54
C THR A 203 -12.25 7.24 -13.82
N LEU A 204 -12.24 7.87 -14.97
CA LEU A 204 -13.28 8.84 -15.37
C LEU A 204 -14.63 8.16 -15.50
N LEU A 205 -14.69 6.99 -16.15
CA LEU A 205 -15.90 6.18 -16.27
C LEU A 205 -16.38 5.68 -14.90
N GLN A 206 -15.47 5.17 -14.09
CA GLN A 206 -15.77 4.67 -12.75
C GLN A 206 -16.31 5.77 -11.84
N GLY A 207 -15.68 6.95 -11.81
CA GLY A 207 -16.11 8.09 -11.02
C GLY A 207 -17.48 8.64 -11.48
N THR A 208 -17.69 8.74 -12.79
CA THR A 208 -18.96 9.18 -13.37
C THR A 208 -20.09 8.21 -13.03
N LEU A 209 -19.89 6.90 -13.22
CA LEU A 209 -20.89 5.89 -12.86
C LEU A 209 -21.20 5.90 -11.36
N LEU A 210 -20.18 6.03 -10.51
CA LEU A 210 -20.37 6.11 -9.07
C LEU A 210 -21.18 7.36 -8.68
N GLY A 211 -20.90 8.52 -9.29
CA GLY A 211 -21.64 9.76 -9.09
C GLY A 211 -23.09 9.64 -9.51
N LEU A 212 -23.37 9.08 -10.70
CA LEU A 212 -24.71 8.87 -11.20
C LEU A 212 -25.52 7.90 -10.32
N VAL A 213 -24.92 6.78 -9.91
CA VAL A 213 -25.55 5.80 -9.02
C VAL A 213 -25.85 6.42 -7.66
N LEU A 214 -24.92 7.20 -7.11
CA LEU A 214 -25.13 7.91 -5.84
C LEU A 214 -26.28 8.92 -5.94
N LEU A 215 -26.32 9.74 -6.99
CA LEU A 215 -27.39 10.69 -7.22
C LEU A 215 -28.74 9.98 -7.35
N ALA A 216 -28.82 8.92 -8.15
CA ALA A 216 -30.04 8.11 -8.28
C ALA A 216 -30.48 7.55 -6.93
N TRP A 217 -29.57 7.02 -6.13
CA TRP A 217 -29.88 6.51 -4.80
C TRP A 217 -30.42 7.60 -3.86
N LEU A 218 -29.80 8.78 -3.84
CA LEU A 218 -30.25 9.92 -3.03
C LEU A 218 -31.64 10.39 -3.46
N VAL A 219 -31.93 10.47 -4.76
CA VAL A 219 -33.25 10.83 -5.29
C VAL A 219 -34.33 9.82 -4.89
N VAL A 220 -34.03 8.50 -4.99
CA VAL A 220 -34.98 7.45 -4.57
C VAL A 220 -35.24 7.54 -3.07
N ARG A 221 -34.24 7.81 -2.24
CA ARG A 221 -34.40 7.95 -0.78
C ARG A 221 -35.15 9.23 -0.39
N ASP A 222 -34.88 10.34 -1.05
CA ASP A 222 -35.61 11.62 -0.80
C ASP A 222 -37.11 11.48 -1.12
N ARG A 223 -37.46 10.79 -2.21
CA ARG A 223 -38.84 10.47 -2.54
C ARG A 223 -39.57 9.74 -1.44
N ARG A 224 -38.97 8.70 -0.86
CA ARG A 224 -39.55 7.89 0.24
C ARG A 224 -39.85 8.73 1.46
N THR A 225 -39.11 9.79 1.72
CA THR A 225 -39.31 10.67 2.87
C THR A 225 -40.42 11.71 2.63
N ARG A 226 -40.74 12.05 1.39
CA ARG A 226 -41.73 13.09 1.01
C ARG A 226 -43.12 12.56 0.65
N THR A 227 -43.24 11.31 0.21
CA THR A 227 -44.52 10.69 -0.22
C THR A 227 -45.57 10.60 0.89
N SER A 228 -45.22 10.90 2.14
CA SER A 228 -46.19 10.91 3.23
C SER A 228 -47.03 12.21 3.31
N LEU A 229 -46.79 13.25 2.49
CA LEU A 229 -47.41 14.58 2.65
C LEU A 229 -47.86 15.31 1.39
N GLN A 230 -47.67 14.76 0.16
CA GLN A 230 -48.09 15.49 -1.06
C GLN A 230 -48.53 14.59 -2.21
N ASN A 231 -49.68 14.91 -2.79
CA ASN A 231 -50.24 14.31 -3.99
C ASN A 231 -49.40 14.52 -5.26
N GLY A 232 -49.30 13.47 -6.05
CA GLY A 232 -48.38 13.11 -7.14
C GLY A 232 -48.22 13.97 -8.40
N ALA A 233 -48.63 15.22 -8.47
CA ALA A 233 -48.59 15.99 -9.74
C ALA A 233 -47.21 16.59 -10.12
N GLY A 234 -46.25 16.72 -9.16
CA GLY A 234 -44.93 17.32 -9.42
C GLY A 234 -43.76 16.33 -9.58
N THR A 235 -44.05 15.04 -9.51
CA THR A 235 -42.98 14.02 -9.39
C THR A 235 -42.22 13.79 -10.69
N ARG A 236 -42.90 13.78 -11.84
CA ARG A 236 -42.28 13.59 -13.17
C ARG A 236 -41.33 14.75 -13.52
N ALA A 237 -41.79 15.99 -13.31
CA ALA A 237 -40.98 17.17 -13.58
C ALA A 237 -39.68 17.19 -12.76
N ARG A 238 -39.73 16.81 -11.49
CA ARG A 238 -38.55 16.75 -10.61
C ARG A 238 -37.59 15.61 -10.95
N ILE A 239 -38.08 14.47 -11.49
CA ILE A 239 -37.22 13.41 -12.02
C ILE A 239 -36.43 13.94 -13.21
N ILE A 240 -37.14 14.55 -14.15
CA ILE A 240 -36.57 15.12 -15.37
C ILE A 240 -35.53 16.17 -14.99
N THR A 241 -35.84 17.07 -14.04
CA THR A 241 -34.91 18.07 -13.54
C THR A 241 -33.68 17.46 -12.85
N GLY A 242 -33.88 16.43 -12.04
CA GLY A 242 -32.76 15.73 -11.35
C GLY A 242 -31.85 14.99 -12.34
N VAL A 243 -32.43 14.31 -13.33
CA VAL A 243 -31.68 13.65 -14.42
C VAL A 243 -30.99 14.70 -15.29
N ALA A 244 -31.70 15.78 -15.64
CA ALA A 244 -31.10 16.86 -16.42
C ALA A 244 -29.92 17.53 -15.69
N LEU A 245 -30.04 17.77 -14.38
CA LEU A 245 -28.96 18.32 -13.55
C LEU A 245 -27.77 17.34 -13.46
N ALA A 246 -28.05 16.04 -13.37
CA ALA A 246 -27.01 15.00 -13.36
C ALA A 246 -26.28 14.93 -14.72
N VAL A 247 -27.02 15.01 -15.81
CA VAL A 247 -26.47 15.07 -17.18
C VAL A 247 -25.66 16.37 -17.38
N VAL A 248 -26.17 17.51 -16.93
CA VAL A 248 -25.45 18.79 -17.00
C VAL A 248 -24.18 18.74 -16.15
N ALA A 249 -24.21 18.16 -14.94
CA ALA A 249 -23.03 17.98 -14.11
C ALA A 249 -22.01 17.03 -14.74
N ALA A 250 -22.46 15.94 -15.37
CA ALA A 250 -21.60 15.02 -16.10
C ALA A 250 -20.99 15.68 -17.35
N LEU A 251 -21.76 16.45 -18.11
CA LEU A 251 -21.28 17.24 -19.25
C LEU A 251 -20.31 18.34 -18.80
N ALA A 252 -20.61 19.05 -17.71
CA ALA A 252 -19.71 20.04 -17.14
C ALA A 252 -18.40 19.39 -16.67
N ALA A 253 -18.44 18.24 -16.03
CA ALA A 253 -17.26 17.49 -15.64
C ALA A 253 -16.45 17.00 -16.86
N ALA A 254 -17.10 16.58 -17.93
CA ALA A 254 -16.46 16.18 -19.18
C ALA A 254 -15.84 17.36 -19.94
N LEU A 255 -16.50 18.55 -19.92
CA LEU A 255 -16.02 19.75 -20.59
C LEU A 255 -14.98 20.51 -19.77
N LEU A 256 -15.15 20.60 -18.44
CA LEU A 256 -14.24 21.32 -17.54
C LEU A 256 -13.11 20.45 -17.02
N GLY A 257 -13.30 19.13 -16.97
CA GLY A 257 -12.27 18.19 -16.57
C GLY A 257 -10.96 18.36 -17.37
N PRO A 258 -11.01 18.55 -18.71
CA PRO A 258 -9.85 18.88 -19.51
C PRO A 258 -9.11 20.17 -19.15
N LEU A 259 -9.79 21.13 -18.54
CA LEU A 259 -9.25 22.43 -18.15
C LEU A 259 -8.65 22.44 -16.75
N LEU A 260 -8.82 21.36 -15.99
CA LEU A 260 -8.23 21.23 -14.65
C LEU A 260 -6.72 20.97 -14.76
N PRO A 261 -5.88 21.70 -14.00
CA PRO A 261 -4.45 21.46 -13.97
C PRO A 261 -4.15 20.03 -13.49
N GLY A 262 -3.23 19.36 -14.14
CA GLY A 262 -2.83 17.98 -13.79
C GLY A 262 -3.44 16.87 -14.66
N ARG A 263 -4.14 17.19 -15.75
CA ARG A 263 -4.71 16.18 -16.67
C ARG A 263 -3.65 15.41 -17.42
N ASP A 264 -2.63 16.09 -17.92
CA ASP A 264 -1.61 15.51 -18.81
C ASP A 264 -0.41 14.93 -18.07
N ALA A 265 -0.41 15.01 -16.77
CA ALA A 265 0.68 14.54 -15.95
C ALA A 265 0.27 13.26 -15.21
N ALA A 266 0.49 12.11 -15.83
CA ALA A 266 0.68 10.86 -15.07
C ALA A 266 1.71 11.08 -13.94
N GLU A 267 2.65 11.96 -14.15
CA GLU A 267 3.69 12.44 -13.24
C GLU A 267 3.16 13.32 -12.09
N ALA A 268 2.04 14.03 -12.27
CA ALA A 268 1.49 14.93 -11.24
C ALA A 268 0.50 14.26 -10.28
N ARG A 269 0.18 12.98 -10.48
CA ARG A 269 -0.73 12.28 -9.59
C ARG A 269 -0.01 11.81 -8.33
N THR A 270 -0.24 12.48 -7.22
CA THR A 270 0.23 12.04 -5.91
C THR A 270 -0.68 10.93 -5.37
N VAL A 271 -0.15 9.74 -5.21
CA VAL A 271 -0.76 8.60 -4.51
C VAL A 271 0.09 8.27 -3.29
N VAL A 272 -0.50 7.64 -2.26
CA VAL A 272 0.29 7.24 -1.07
C VAL A 272 1.47 6.36 -1.43
N ARG A 273 1.32 5.54 -2.47
CA ARG A 273 2.37 4.65 -2.98
C ARG A 273 3.63 5.39 -3.43
N SER A 274 3.50 6.56 -4.06
CA SER A 274 4.66 7.35 -4.52
C SER A 274 5.41 8.07 -3.39
N GLN A 275 4.83 8.12 -2.19
CA GLN A 275 5.44 8.77 -1.02
C GLN A 275 5.99 7.77 0.00
N LEU A 276 5.80 6.46 -0.24
CA LEU A 276 6.28 5.41 0.65
C LEU A 276 7.54 4.79 0.05
N GLU A 277 8.66 5.02 0.70
CA GLU A 277 9.91 4.34 0.38
C GLU A 277 9.79 2.84 0.68
N PRO A 278 10.18 1.97 -0.27
CA PRO A 278 10.31 0.56 -0.01
C PRO A 278 11.31 0.33 1.13
N PRO A 279 11.05 -0.55 2.10
CA PRO A 279 11.97 -0.82 3.21
C PRO A 279 13.11 -1.73 2.75
N PHE A 280 13.89 -1.27 1.78
CA PHE A 280 14.99 -2.02 1.19
C PHE A 280 16.22 -1.11 1.06
N ASP A 281 17.31 -1.54 1.67
CA ASP A 281 18.60 -0.86 1.62
C ASP A 281 19.57 -1.73 0.82
N ILE A 282 19.87 -1.29 -0.40
CA ILE A 282 20.79 -1.98 -1.31
C ILE A 282 22.24 -1.95 -0.80
N ALA A 283 22.61 -0.95 0.00
CA ALA A 283 23.95 -0.83 0.55
C ALA A 283 24.34 -1.96 1.53
N GLN A 284 23.35 -2.74 2.00
CA GLN A 284 23.62 -3.94 2.80
C GLN A 284 24.20 -5.12 2.00
N TYR A 285 24.15 -5.04 0.67
CA TYR A 285 24.61 -6.12 -0.21
C TYR A 285 25.90 -5.70 -0.92
N PRO A 286 26.99 -6.49 -0.83
CA PRO A 286 28.25 -6.15 -1.47
C PRO A 286 28.08 -6.13 -2.99
N SER A 287 28.83 -5.25 -3.62
CA SER A 287 28.86 -5.18 -5.10
C SER A 287 29.31 -6.52 -5.68
N PRO A 288 28.60 -7.07 -6.66
CA PRO A 288 29.04 -8.32 -7.30
C PRO A 288 30.33 -8.13 -8.07
N LEU A 289 30.64 -6.90 -8.55
CA LEU A 289 31.87 -6.59 -9.24
C LEU A 289 33.10 -6.71 -8.33
N SER A 290 32.96 -6.44 -7.03
CA SER A 290 34.06 -6.62 -6.06
C SER A 290 34.50 -8.08 -5.93
N GLY A 291 33.60 -9.02 -6.22
CA GLY A 291 33.88 -10.45 -6.26
C GLY A 291 34.27 -11.00 -7.65
N PHE A 292 34.49 -10.12 -8.66
CA PHE A 292 34.66 -10.52 -10.06
C PHE A 292 35.83 -11.51 -10.25
N ARG A 293 36.91 -11.36 -9.47
CA ARG A 293 38.12 -12.18 -9.59
C ARG A 293 37.87 -13.68 -9.35
N GLN A 294 36.80 -14.06 -8.65
CA GLN A 294 36.47 -15.48 -8.47
C GLN A 294 36.16 -16.23 -9.78
N PHE A 295 35.96 -15.52 -10.88
CA PHE A 295 35.55 -16.04 -12.17
C PHE A 295 36.63 -16.00 -13.25
N THR A 296 37.82 -15.41 -12.97
CA THR A 296 38.71 -14.91 -14.03
C THR A 296 39.74 -15.87 -14.56
N GLU A 297 40.48 -16.58 -13.75
CA GLU A 297 41.60 -17.41 -14.21
C GLU A 297 41.59 -18.83 -13.64
N PRO A 298 41.88 -19.88 -14.49
CA PRO A 298 41.75 -21.29 -14.08
C PRO A 298 42.54 -21.67 -12.85
N ASN A 299 43.77 -21.11 -12.72
CA ASN A 299 44.66 -21.45 -11.63
C ASN A 299 44.47 -20.62 -10.35
N LEU A 300 43.70 -19.54 -10.42
CA LEU A 300 43.45 -18.60 -9.32
C LEU A 300 41.99 -18.58 -8.88
N ALA A 301 41.07 -18.95 -9.76
CA ALA A 301 39.66 -18.87 -9.55
C ALA A 301 39.03 -20.27 -9.56
N GLU A 302 38.56 -20.74 -8.42
CA GLU A 302 37.86 -22.02 -8.29
C GLU A 302 36.64 -22.16 -9.19
N ARG A 303 36.09 -21.02 -9.65
CA ARG A 303 34.83 -20.97 -10.42
C ARG A 303 35.00 -20.77 -11.92
N TYR A 304 36.22 -20.64 -12.44
CA TYR A 304 36.46 -20.33 -13.84
C TYR A 304 35.83 -21.32 -14.81
N ASP A 305 36.07 -22.62 -14.68
CA ASP A 305 35.49 -23.67 -15.51
C ASP A 305 34.23 -24.32 -14.88
N LYS A 306 33.82 -23.87 -13.70
CA LYS A 306 32.72 -24.47 -12.97
C LYS A 306 31.37 -24.04 -13.60
N PRO A 307 30.45 -24.96 -13.87
CA PRO A 307 29.10 -24.60 -14.23
C PRO A 307 28.44 -23.76 -13.13
N LEU A 308 28.01 -22.56 -13.48
CA LEU A 308 27.34 -21.64 -12.54
C LEU A 308 25.82 -21.69 -12.72
N LEU A 309 25.38 -21.73 -13.96
CA LEU A 309 23.95 -21.72 -14.34
C LEU A 309 23.76 -22.57 -15.61
N GLU A 310 22.63 -23.24 -15.67
CA GLU A 310 22.11 -23.87 -16.90
C GLU A 310 20.95 -23.03 -17.41
N VAL A 311 21.06 -22.55 -18.64
CA VAL A 311 20.15 -21.56 -19.24
C VAL A 311 19.54 -22.14 -20.50
N GLU A 312 18.22 -22.23 -20.52
CA GLU A 312 17.42 -22.65 -21.67
C GLU A 312 16.57 -21.46 -22.18
N GLY A 313 16.43 -21.32 -23.48
CA GLY A 313 15.60 -20.30 -24.11
C GLY A 313 16.35 -19.01 -24.50
N LEU A 314 17.66 -18.96 -24.30
CA LEU A 314 18.54 -17.92 -24.85
C LEU A 314 19.41 -18.47 -25.98
N GLU A 315 19.73 -17.61 -26.93
CA GLU A 315 20.65 -17.91 -28.04
C GLU A 315 22.10 -17.60 -27.63
N GLN A 316 23.04 -18.23 -28.30
CA GLN A 316 24.47 -17.93 -28.15
C GLN A 316 24.76 -16.45 -28.32
N GLY A 317 25.53 -15.88 -27.41
CA GLY A 317 25.91 -14.47 -27.40
C GLY A 317 24.88 -13.53 -26.78
N GLN A 318 23.67 -13.99 -26.47
CA GLN A 318 22.74 -13.19 -25.64
C GLN A 318 23.28 -13.07 -24.21
N VAL A 319 22.88 -12.01 -23.54
CA VAL A 319 23.44 -11.70 -22.20
C VAL A 319 22.45 -12.01 -21.08
N LEU A 320 22.97 -12.60 -20.03
CA LEU A 320 22.31 -12.79 -18.74
C LEU A 320 22.89 -11.77 -17.76
N ARG A 321 22.10 -10.77 -17.37
CA ARG A 321 22.52 -9.69 -16.47
C ARG A 321 22.47 -10.15 -15.01
N ILE A 322 23.57 -9.98 -14.29
CA ILE A 322 23.66 -10.21 -12.85
C ILE A 322 23.27 -8.95 -12.09
N ALA A 323 23.93 -7.82 -12.41
CA ALA A 323 23.63 -6.52 -11.83
C ALA A 323 24.05 -5.37 -12.74
N THR A 324 23.33 -4.27 -12.63
CA THR A 324 23.73 -2.95 -13.12
C THR A 324 24.23 -2.13 -11.94
N LEU A 325 25.37 -1.51 -12.11
CA LEU A 325 26.10 -0.75 -11.10
C LEU A 325 26.18 0.70 -11.60
N ASP A 326 25.37 1.56 -11.02
CA ASP A 326 25.16 2.95 -11.48
C ASP A 326 25.57 3.99 -10.43
N ARG A 327 26.18 3.53 -9.32
CA ARG A 327 26.75 4.37 -8.28
C ARG A 327 28.19 4.00 -8.02
N TYR A 328 29.04 5.00 -7.86
CA TYR A 328 30.44 4.82 -7.46
C TYR A 328 30.74 5.67 -6.22
N ASP A 329 31.19 5.04 -5.14
CA ASP A 329 31.47 5.70 -3.87
C ASP A 329 32.96 5.96 -3.61
N GLY A 330 33.81 5.75 -4.63
CA GLY A 330 35.27 5.84 -4.53
C GLY A 330 35.94 4.55 -4.08
N SER A 331 35.20 3.60 -3.50
CA SER A 331 35.70 2.29 -3.13
C SER A 331 35.23 1.19 -4.09
N ALA A 332 33.98 1.25 -4.50
CA ALA A 332 33.39 0.28 -5.41
C ALA A 332 32.24 0.85 -6.24
N TRP A 333 32.03 0.26 -7.43
CA TRP A 333 30.80 0.38 -8.18
C TRP A 333 29.73 -0.46 -7.50
N GLY A 334 28.59 0.14 -7.20
CA GLY A 334 27.42 -0.49 -6.58
C GLY A 334 26.13 -0.22 -7.34
N ALA A 335 25.12 -1.02 -7.06
CA ALA A 335 23.78 -0.73 -7.52
C ALA A 335 23.21 0.44 -6.68
N GLY A 336 22.70 1.47 -7.33
CA GLY A 336 22.09 2.63 -6.70
C GLY A 336 20.59 2.45 -6.49
N ASN A 337 20.07 3.27 -5.59
CA ASN A 337 18.64 3.43 -5.37
C ASN A 337 18.31 4.90 -5.62
N ARG A 338 18.23 5.27 -6.90
CA ARG A 338 18.07 6.69 -7.30
C ARG A 338 16.78 7.36 -6.80
N ALA A 339 15.83 6.58 -6.30
CA ALA A 339 14.61 7.15 -5.75
C ALA A 339 14.84 8.07 -4.55
N GLU A 340 15.96 7.93 -3.86
CA GLU A 340 16.26 8.73 -2.66
C GLU A 340 16.56 10.20 -2.97
N GLU A 341 16.93 10.55 -4.22
CA GLU A 341 17.54 11.84 -4.44
C GLU A 341 16.80 12.82 -5.38
N GLN A 342 16.03 12.44 -6.38
CA GLN A 342 15.59 13.45 -7.37
C GLN A 342 14.26 13.28 -8.12
N SER A 343 13.62 12.11 -8.24
CA SER A 343 12.54 12.03 -9.23
C SER A 343 11.15 11.62 -8.73
N GLY A 344 11.05 11.06 -7.55
CA GLY A 344 9.75 10.50 -7.10
C GLY A 344 9.20 9.41 -8.04
N ASP A 345 9.99 8.97 -9.04
CA ASP A 345 9.62 7.86 -9.92
C ASP A 345 9.89 6.53 -9.20
N PRO A 346 8.83 5.77 -8.85
CA PRO A 346 8.98 4.50 -8.18
C PRO A 346 9.73 3.44 -9.00
N GLY A 347 9.91 3.63 -10.32
CA GLY A 347 10.65 2.72 -11.20
C GLY A 347 12.16 2.69 -10.93
N THR A 348 12.70 3.74 -10.32
CA THR A 348 14.14 3.87 -10.05
C THR A 348 14.58 3.23 -8.73
N ALA A 349 13.65 2.82 -7.87
CA ALA A 349 13.91 2.16 -6.61
C ALA A 349 13.79 0.64 -6.70
N PHE A 350 14.50 -0.08 -5.82
CA PHE A 350 14.24 -1.51 -5.63
C PHE A 350 12.88 -1.72 -4.96
N GLN A 351 11.99 -2.41 -5.65
CA GLN A 351 10.66 -2.75 -5.17
C GLN A 351 10.43 -4.26 -5.16
N GLN A 352 9.63 -4.73 -4.23
CA GLN A 352 9.12 -6.10 -4.34
C GLN A 352 8.20 -6.20 -5.55
N VAL A 353 8.33 -7.29 -6.30
CA VAL A 353 7.53 -7.56 -7.51
C VAL A 353 6.72 -8.84 -7.34
N GLY A 354 5.62 -8.91 -8.06
CA GLY A 354 4.84 -10.14 -8.24
C GLY A 354 5.43 -11.04 -9.33
N THR A 355 4.67 -12.06 -9.75
CA THR A 355 5.05 -12.95 -10.86
C THR A 355 4.96 -12.27 -12.22
N ARG A 356 4.25 -11.15 -12.34
CA ARG A 356 4.16 -10.33 -13.54
C ARG A 356 4.59 -8.91 -13.26
N ILE A 357 5.32 -8.35 -14.20
CA ILE A 357 5.92 -7.02 -14.12
C ILE A 357 5.46 -6.22 -15.34
N ALA A 358 4.91 -5.04 -15.11
CA ALA A 358 4.53 -4.13 -16.18
C ALA A 358 5.77 -3.32 -16.61
N ALA A 359 6.61 -3.90 -17.46
CA ALA A 359 7.78 -3.25 -18.00
C ALA A 359 7.74 -3.29 -19.54
N GLU A 360 8.18 -2.21 -20.17
CA GLU A 360 8.29 -2.07 -21.63
C GLU A 360 9.76 -1.93 -22.00
N GLY A 361 10.12 -2.36 -23.21
CA GLY A 361 11.48 -2.23 -23.72
C GLY A 361 11.66 -2.97 -25.02
N PRO A 362 12.85 -2.84 -25.62
CA PRO A 362 13.19 -3.51 -26.88
C PRO A 362 13.39 -5.01 -26.69
N GLY A 363 13.11 -5.78 -27.74
CA GLY A 363 13.35 -7.21 -27.79
C GLY A 363 12.11 -8.04 -28.07
N GLU A 364 12.31 -9.32 -28.28
CA GLU A 364 11.23 -10.31 -28.45
C GLU A 364 10.88 -10.94 -27.10
N GLU A 365 9.59 -11.21 -26.87
CA GLU A 365 9.15 -11.91 -25.67
C GLU A 365 9.61 -13.37 -25.72
N ARG A 366 10.44 -13.75 -24.75
CA ARG A 366 10.97 -15.10 -24.62
C ARG A 366 10.76 -15.63 -23.22
N THR A 367 10.64 -16.95 -23.16
CA THR A 367 10.63 -17.69 -21.89
C THR A 367 12.01 -18.30 -21.69
N VAL A 368 12.67 -17.91 -20.61
CA VAL A 368 14.03 -18.34 -20.26
C VAL A 368 13.97 -19.12 -18.96
N THR A 369 14.44 -20.36 -18.97
CA THR A 369 14.56 -21.17 -17.75
C THR A 369 15.99 -21.21 -17.28
N VAL A 370 16.20 -20.91 -16.02
CA VAL A 370 17.50 -20.94 -15.36
C VAL A 370 17.48 -21.94 -14.22
N THR A 371 18.45 -22.87 -14.24
CA THR A 371 18.65 -23.87 -13.18
C THR A 371 20.04 -23.67 -12.57
N VAL A 372 20.13 -23.77 -11.25
CA VAL A 372 21.39 -23.70 -10.52
C VAL A 372 21.93 -25.10 -10.28
N PRO A 373 23.02 -25.50 -10.95
CA PRO A 373 23.64 -26.81 -10.75
C PRO A 373 24.35 -26.93 -9.40
N ASP A 374 24.78 -28.15 -9.05
CA ASP A 374 25.51 -28.39 -7.82
C ASP A 374 26.83 -27.60 -7.77
N GLY A 375 27.00 -26.84 -6.69
CA GLY A 375 28.12 -25.91 -6.53
C GLY A 375 28.09 -24.69 -7.46
N GLY A 376 26.98 -24.43 -8.13
CA GLY A 376 26.77 -23.31 -9.04
C GLY A 376 26.61 -21.94 -8.36
N TRP A 377 25.78 -21.10 -8.94
CA TRP A 377 25.53 -19.73 -8.48
C TRP A 377 24.92 -19.72 -7.07
N SER A 378 25.56 -19.05 -6.14
CA SER A 378 25.07 -18.92 -4.76
C SER A 378 25.28 -17.52 -4.28
N ASP A 379 24.39 -16.59 -4.71
CA ASP A 379 24.44 -15.18 -4.37
C ASP A 379 23.03 -14.62 -4.18
N VAL A 380 22.96 -13.38 -3.69
CA VAL A 380 21.69 -12.61 -3.58
C VAL A 380 21.24 -12.06 -4.94
N TRP A 381 22.18 -11.83 -5.84
CA TRP A 381 21.90 -11.29 -7.18
C TRP A 381 21.22 -12.37 -8.03
N LEU A 382 20.05 -12.05 -8.56
CA LEU A 382 19.28 -12.94 -9.43
C LEU A 382 19.61 -12.64 -10.89
N PRO A 383 20.32 -13.54 -11.60
CA PRO A 383 20.59 -13.36 -13.03
C PRO A 383 19.30 -13.28 -13.85
N THR A 384 19.16 -12.23 -14.69
CA THR A 384 17.98 -11.99 -15.52
C THR A 384 18.33 -11.69 -16.96
N ALA A 385 17.42 -11.95 -17.90
CA ALA A 385 17.57 -11.63 -19.31
C ALA A 385 16.71 -10.43 -19.70
N GLY A 386 17.23 -9.55 -20.54
CA GLY A 386 16.50 -8.45 -21.16
C GLY A 386 15.70 -7.57 -20.20
N VAL A 387 14.46 -7.24 -20.61
CA VAL A 387 13.50 -6.50 -19.76
C VAL A 387 12.51 -7.50 -19.17
N LEU A 388 12.57 -7.67 -17.88
CA LEU A 388 11.81 -8.69 -17.15
C LEU A 388 10.31 -8.35 -17.12
N ARG A 389 9.47 -9.27 -17.59
CA ARG A 389 8.00 -9.19 -17.56
C ARG A 389 7.37 -10.18 -16.59
N GLY A 390 8.11 -11.20 -16.18
CA GLY A 390 7.63 -12.19 -15.23
C GLY A 390 8.72 -13.07 -14.69
N VAL A 391 8.51 -13.57 -13.46
CA VAL A 391 9.38 -14.56 -12.80
C VAL A 391 8.54 -15.58 -12.08
N GLU A 392 8.78 -16.85 -12.35
CA GLU A 392 8.18 -17.95 -11.61
C GLU A 392 9.29 -18.86 -11.03
N PHE A 393 9.34 -18.95 -9.72
CA PHE A 393 10.23 -19.88 -9.02
C PHE A 393 9.55 -21.23 -8.88
N SER A 394 10.33 -22.31 -9.02
CA SER A 394 9.86 -23.69 -8.85
C SER A 394 10.70 -24.44 -7.80
N GLY A 395 10.17 -25.56 -7.30
CA GLY A 395 10.83 -26.35 -6.26
C GLY A 395 10.50 -25.95 -4.82
N PRO A 396 11.13 -26.61 -3.84
CA PRO A 396 10.79 -26.48 -2.42
C PRO A 396 10.96 -25.06 -1.84
N ARG A 397 11.92 -24.29 -2.39
CA ARG A 397 12.24 -22.95 -1.95
C ARG A 397 11.48 -21.84 -2.69
N ALA A 398 10.66 -22.19 -3.68
CA ALA A 398 9.97 -21.25 -4.56
C ALA A 398 9.20 -20.14 -3.81
N ARG A 399 8.53 -20.48 -2.70
CA ARG A 399 7.79 -19.53 -1.87
C ARG A 399 8.71 -18.51 -1.19
N ALA A 400 9.83 -18.98 -0.63
CA ALA A 400 10.80 -18.14 0.05
C ALA A 400 11.49 -17.16 -0.94
N LEU A 401 11.90 -17.65 -2.10
CA LEU A 401 12.53 -16.86 -3.15
C LEU A 401 11.56 -15.79 -3.68
N ARG A 402 10.33 -16.18 -4.02
CA ARG A 402 9.29 -15.25 -4.51
C ARG A 402 8.96 -14.15 -3.50
N SER A 403 8.82 -14.49 -2.22
CA SER A 403 8.43 -13.53 -1.18
C SER A 403 9.51 -12.50 -0.87
N GLN A 404 10.75 -12.74 -1.29
CA GLN A 404 11.92 -11.89 -1.04
C GLN A 404 12.55 -11.34 -2.32
N MET A 405 11.86 -11.44 -3.46
CA MET A 405 12.39 -10.89 -4.70
C MET A 405 12.20 -9.37 -4.77
N TRP A 406 13.28 -8.67 -5.09
CA TRP A 406 13.34 -7.23 -5.32
C TRP A 406 13.85 -6.96 -6.73
N LEU A 407 13.28 -5.98 -7.38
CA LEU A 407 13.65 -5.55 -8.73
C LEU A 407 13.72 -4.03 -8.79
N ASN A 408 14.77 -3.53 -9.41
CA ASN A 408 14.84 -2.18 -9.90
C ASN A 408 14.64 -2.26 -11.43
N VAL A 409 13.54 -1.67 -11.92
CA VAL A 409 13.15 -1.77 -13.33
C VAL A 409 14.06 -0.97 -14.24
N ASP A 410 14.50 0.23 -13.81
CA ASP A 410 15.38 1.10 -14.59
C ASP A 410 16.78 0.49 -14.76
N SER A 411 17.35 -0.04 -13.69
CA SER A 411 18.64 -0.71 -13.74
C SER A 411 18.54 -2.17 -14.24
N ARG A 412 17.33 -2.73 -14.35
CA ARG A 412 17.05 -4.13 -14.70
C ARG A 412 17.79 -5.12 -13.79
N THR A 413 17.95 -4.77 -12.53
CA THR A 413 18.68 -5.54 -11.54
C THR A 413 17.72 -6.19 -10.55
N ALA A 414 17.84 -7.50 -10.37
CA ALA A 414 17.01 -8.28 -9.46
C ALA A 414 17.82 -8.89 -8.33
N LEU A 415 17.24 -8.94 -7.15
CA LEU A 415 17.81 -9.48 -5.92
C LEU A 415 16.86 -10.42 -5.20
N VAL A 416 17.43 -11.44 -4.59
CA VAL A 416 16.73 -12.35 -3.69
C VAL A 416 17.57 -12.53 -2.42
N PRO A 417 17.30 -11.80 -1.32
CA PRO A 417 18.02 -11.91 -0.05
C PRO A 417 18.14 -13.34 0.52
N ALA A 418 17.17 -14.21 0.18
CA ALA A 418 17.22 -15.63 0.53
C ALA A 418 18.36 -16.41 -0.16
N ARG A 419 19.13 -15.78 -1.04
CA ARG A 419 20.21 -16.32 -1.87
C ARG A 419 19.76 -17.51 -2.71
N LEU A 420 20.20 -17.56 -3.95
CA LEU A 420 20.07 -18.76 -4.78
C LEU A 420 20.95 -19.88 -4.21
N GLN A 421 20.51 -21.11 -4.36
CA GLN A 421 21.23 -22.31 -3.92
C GLN A 421 21.16 -23.40 -4.99
N PRO A 422 22.07 -24.36 -4.99
CA PRO A 422 22.00 -25.52 -5.84
C PRO A 422 20.61 -26.18 -5.81
N GLY A 423 20.08 -26.52 -6.99
CA GLY A 423 18.75 -27.09 -7.16
C GLY A 423 17.62 -26.05 -7.29
N ASP A 424 17.88 -24.76 -7.07
CA ASP A 424 16.89 -23.73 -7.35
C ASP A 424 16.68 -23.58 -8.86
N ARG A 425 15.41 -23.42 -9.24
CA ARG A 425 15.02 -23.24 -10.65
C ARG A 425 14.00 -22.11 -10.75
N TYR A 426 14.18 -21.28 -11.76
CA TYR A 426 13.23 -20.21 -12.06
C TYR A 426 13.07 -20.00 -13.55
N THR A 427 11.87 -19.55 -13.94
CA THR A 427 11.52 -19.24 -15.32
C THR A 427 11.22 -17.75 -15.43
N LEU A 428 11.89 -17.11 -16.38
CA LEU A 428 11.74 -15.70 -16.70
C LEU A 428 10.86 -15.55 -17.94
N THR A 429 9.91 -14.64 -17.94
CA THR A 429 9.30 -14.08 -19.14
C THR A 429 9.91 -12.71 -19.36
N ALA A 430 10.61 -12.48 -20.46
CA ALA A 430 11.35 -11.25 -20.68
C ALA A 430 11.34 -10.83 -22.16
N LEU A 431 11.46 -9.51 -22.40
CA LEU A 431 11.78 -8.98 -23.71
C LEU A 431 13.29 -9.04 -23.88
N VAL A 432 13.74 -9.98 -24.69
CA VAL A 432 15.17 -10.26 -24.89
C VAL A 432 15.62 -9.61 -26.20
N PRO A 433 16.55 -8.66 -26.15
CA PRO A 433 17.15 -8.08 -27.37
C PRO A 433 18.03 -9.11 -28.09
N PRO A 434 18.31 -8.90 -29.39
CA PRO A 434 19.29 -9.71 -30.08
C PRO A 434 20.67 -9.64 -29.40
N PRO A 435 21.57 -10.59 -29.68
CA PRO A 435 22.95 -10.53 -29.17
C PRO A 435 23.59 -9.18 -29.48
N PRO A 436 24.31 -8.56 -28.50
CA PRO A 436 25.00 -7.30 -28.74
C PRO A 436 25.98 -7.40 -29.91
N ALA A 437 26.02 -6.36 -30.73
CA ALA A 437 26.92 -6.34 -31.86
C ALA A 437 28.39 -6.38 -31.40
N THR A 438 29.21 -7.18 -32.08
CA THR A 438 30.66 -7.28 -31.82
C THR A 438 31.42 -5.97 -32.13
N LYS A 439 30.92 -5.19 -33.09
CA LYS A 439 31.46 -3.90 -33.44
C LYS A 439 30.56 -2.77 -32.97
N LEU A 440 31.13 -1.75 -32.35
CA LEU A 440 30.43 -0.56 -31.95
C LEU A 440 29.85 0.17 -33.16
N PRO A 441 28.59 0.67 -33.07
CA PRO A 441 28.03 1.53 -34.12
C PRO A 441 28.92 2.74 -34.40
N GLU A 442 28.86 3.25 -35.64
CA GLU A 442 29.67 4.42 -35.97
C GLU A 442 29.15 5.68 -35.31
N GLN A 443 27.86 5.84 -35.18
CA GLN A 443 27.20 7.00 -34.59
C GLN A 443 26.08 6.54 -33.65
N LEU A 444 25.99 7.21 -32.52
CA LEU A 444 24.86 7.15 -31.60
C LEU A 444 24.69 8.52 -30.97
N ASP A 445 23.43 8.91 -30.75
CA ASP A 445 23.13 10.16 -30.07
C ASP A 445 23.13 9.92 -28.55
N VAL A 446 24.12 10.48 -27.89
CA VAL A 446 24.27 10.38 -26.43
C VAL A 446 23.32 11.36 -25.75
N ASP A 447 22.57 10.88 -24.79
CA ASP A 447 21.65 11.68 -23.97
C ASP A 447 22.41 12.44 -22.87
N SER A 448 21.91 13.63 -22.51
CA SER A 448 22.37 14.39 -21.34
C SER A 448 21.59 13.89 -20.10
N GLY A 449 22.00 12.79 -19.52
CA GLY A 449 21.37 12.24 -18.32
C GLY A 449 22.15 12.56 -17.04
N ASN A 450 21.70 11.97 -15.93
CA ASN A 450 22.39 12.08 -14.66
C ASN A 450 23.72 11.32 -14.69
N LEU A 451 24.77 12.03 -14.33
CA LEU A 451 26.12 11.47 -14.13
C LEU A 451 26.20 10.75 -12.79
N VAL A 452 27.25 9.96 -12.61
CA VAL A 452 27.56 9.33 -11.33
C VAL A 452 27.94 10.43 -10.33
N GLU A 453 27.16 10.56 -9.26
CA GLU A 453 27.35 11.60 -8.25
C GLU A 453 28.51 11.32 -7.30
N GLY A 454 29.11 12.39 -6.75
CA GLY A 454 30.09 12.30 -5.66
C GLY A 454 31.48 11.79 -6.04
N TYR A 455 31.76 11.63 -7.35
CA TYR A 455 33.01 11.10 -7.82
C TYR A 455 33.98 12.22 -8.27
N ASP A 456 35.14 12.28 -7.61
CA ASP A 456 36.28 13.13 -8.08
C ASP A 456 37.22 12.29 -8.95
N GLY A 457 37.08 12.43 -10.26
CA GLY A 457 37.84 11.72 -11.27
C GLY A 457 39.15 12.43 -11.69
N GLY A 458 39.67 13.35 -10.90
CA GLY A 458 40.82 14.20 -11.28
C GLY A 458 42.07 13.42 -11.73
N TYR A 459 42.27 12.19 -11.28
CA TYR A 459 43.40 11.34 -11.75
C TYR A 459 43.24 10.89 -13.22
N LEU A 460 42.05 10.98 -13.78
CA LEU A 460 41.79 10.66 -15.18
C LEU A 460 42.13 11.83 -16.13
N ASP A 461 42.09 13.07 -15.67
CA ASP A 461 42.22 14.28 -16.51
C ASP A 461 43.49 14.26 -17.34
N ALA A 462 44.62 13.84 -16.78
CA ALA A 462 45.88 13.78 -17.47
C ALA A 462 45.95 12.77 -18.65
N ARG A 463 44.98 11.86 -18.75
CA ARG A 463 44.96 10.80 -19.76
C ARG A 463 43.77 10.89 -20.71
N ILE A 464 42.66 11.47 -20.27
CA ILE A 464 41.43 11.53 -21.06
C ILE A 464 41.66 12.23 -22.40
N ASP A 465 42.33 13.39 -22.42
CA ASP A 465 42.59 14.13 -23.64
C ASP A 465 43.37 13.29 -24.68
N ALA A 466 44.37 12.54 -24.22
CA ALA A 466 45.15 11.65 -25.10
C ALA A 466 44.32 10.44 -25.60
N TRP A 467 43.32 9.96 -24.80
CA TRP A 467 42.47 8.84 -25.20
C TRP A 467 41.36 9.26 -26.17
N VAL A 468 40.83 10.46 -25.98
CA VAL A 468 39.72 11.01 -26.76
C VAL A 468 40.22 11.44 -28.14
N GLY A 469 41.42 12.05 -28.22
CA GLY A 469 41.94 12.60 -29.47
C GLY A 469 41.04 13.71 -30.05
N ASP A 470 40.86 13.69 -31.37
CA ASP A 470 40.05 14.69 -32.11
C ASP A 470 38.54 14.38 -32.15
N ALA A 471 38.02 13.57 -31.22
CA ALA A 471 36.60 13.18 -31.21
C ALA A 471 35.69 14.38 -30.94
N SER A 472 34.72 14.61 -31.84
CA SER A 472 33.80 15.77 -31.81
C SER A 472 32.46 15.45 -31.14
N SER A 473 32.08 14.18 -30.98
CA SER A 473 30.83 13.75 -30.35
C SER A 473 31.09 12.87 -29.13
N GLY A 474 30.17 12.88 -28.18
CA GLY A 474 30.28 12.06 -26.96
C GLY A 474 30.44 10.56 -27.28
N TRP A 475 29.68 10.03 -28.24
CA TRP A 475 29.82 8.64 -28.65
C TRP A 475 31.18 8.33 -29.26
N GLN A 476 31.72 9.24 -30.09
CA GLN A 476 33.05 9.08 -30.67
C GLN A 476 34.13 9.11 -29.59
N GLN A 477 33.98 9.95 -28.56
CA GLN A 477 34.86 9.96 -27.38
C GLN A 477 34.90 8.59 -26.70
N VAL A 478 33.75 8.00 -26.41
CA VAL A 478 33.68 6.65 -25.81
C VAL A 478 34.32 5.60 -26.69
N ARG A 479 34.09 5.64 -28.01
CA ARG A 479 34.72 4.70 -28.96
C ARG A 479 36.24 4.83 -28.97
N ASN A 480 36.77 6.07 -28.99
CA ASN A 480 38.21 6.32 -29.00
C ASN A 480 38.87 5.82 -27.72
N ILE A 481 38.26 6.09 -26.54
CA ILE A 481 38.75 5.58 -25.26
C ILE A 481 38.74 4.05 -25.28
N ALA A 482 37.66 3.40 -25.70
CA ALA A 482 37.53 1.95 -25.78
C ALA A 482 38.62 1.35 -26.71
N ALA A 483 38.79 1.91 -27.90
CA ALA A 483 39.79 1.49 -28.86
C ALA A 483 41.22 1.67 -28.33
N TYR A 484 41.50 2.75 -27.61
CA TYR A 484 42.78 2.96 -26.97
C TYR A 484 43.05 1.88 -25.91
N MET A 485 42.09 1.62 -25.03
CA MET A 485 42.22 0.64 -23.96
C MET A 485 42.46 -0.77 -24.52
N SER A 486 41.71 -1.19 -25.54
CA SER A 486 41.93 -2.49 -26.21
C SER A 486 43.28 -2.60 -26.90
N ARG A 487 43.71 -1.53 -27.59
CA ARG A 487 44.93 -1.53 -28.38
C ARG A 487 46.18 -1.43 -27.51
N GLU A 488 46.20 -0.50 -26.55
CA GLU A 488 47.42 -0.21 -25.74
C GLU A 488 47.49 -0.96 -24.42
N GLY A 489 46.32 -1.47 -23.93
CA GLY A 489 46.23 -2.22 -22.69
C GLY A 489 46.83 -3.62 -22.78
N ALA A 490 46.89 -4.29 -21.65
CA ALA A 490 47.26 -5.69 -21.49
C ALA A 490 46.30 -6.39 -20.54
N TYR A 491 46.04 -7.66 -20.78
CA TYR A 491 45.16 -8.47 -19.94
C TYR A 491 45.89 -9.19 -18.82
N THR A 492 45.45 -9.00 -17.58
CA THR A 492 45.94 -9.76 -16.45
C THR A 492 44.90 -9.88 -15.35
N ASP A 493 44.80 -11.07 -14.78
CA ASP A 493 44.01 -11.37 -13.59
C ASP A 493 44.85 -11.32 -12.29
N GLY A 494 46.09 -10.85 -12.39
CA GLY A 494 47.02 -10.71 -11.26
C GLY A 494 47.97 -11.89 -11.05
N GLY A 495 47.90 -12.90 -11.89
CA GLY A 495 48.81 -14.05 -11.91
C GLY A 495 48.93 -14.86 -10.61
N GLU A 496 49.67 -15.96 -10.67
CA GLU A 496 49.99 -16.78 -9.51
C GLU A 496 50.99 -16.10 -8.55
N GLN A 497 51.14 -16.60 -7.32
CA GLN A 497 51.97 -16.00 -6.27
C GLN A 497 53.43 -15.77 -6.69
N ASN A 498 53.97 -16.58 -7.58
CA ASN A 498 55.34 -16.49 -8.08
C ASN A 498 55.42 -15.74 -9.44
N SER A 499 54.32 -15.30 -10.02
CA SER A 499 54.27 -14.54 -11.27
C SER A 499 54.62 -13.08 -11.05
N TYR A 500 55.24 -12.44 -12.06
CA TYR A 500 55.39 -10.99 -12.11
C TYR A 500 54.08 -10.25 -12.17
N GLU A 501 52.97 -10.94 -12.59
CA GLU A 501 51.64 -10.38 -12.67
C GLU A 501 51.01 -10.13 -11.30
N LYS A 502 51.53 -10.67 -10.20
CA LYS A 502 50.98 -10.48 -8.84
C LYS A 502 50.95 -9.03 -8.36
N VAL A 503 51.66 -8.14 -9.00
CA VAL A 503 51.66 -6.71 -8.71
C VAL A 503 50.35 -6.03 -9.15
N TYR A 504 49.61 -6.68 -10.06
CA TYR A 504 48.34 -6.17 -10.57
C TYR A 504 47.21 -6.70 -9.67
N LEU A 505 46.89 -5.89 -8.67
CA LEU A 505 45.83 -6.22 -7.71
C LEU A 505 44.46 -6.17 -8.33
N GLY A 506 43.52 -6.99 -7.85
CA GLY A 506 42.08 -6.86 -8.15
C GLY A 506 41.48 -5.61 -7.51
N GLY A 507 40.18 -5.39 -7.77
CA GLY A 507 39.43 -4.28 -7.24
C GLY A 507 39.42 -3.07 -8.18
N HIS A 508 38.47 -2.15 -7.89
CA HIS A 508 38.26 -0.95 -8.69
C HIS A 508 38.06 0.32 -7.83
N SER A 509 38.70 0.34 -6.64
CA SER A 509 38.75 1.55 -5.83
C SER A 509 39.50 2.68 -6.52
N THR A 510 39.26 3.92 -6.14
CA THR A 510 39.92 5.12 -6.68
C THR A 510 41.46 4.96 -6.66
N GLY A 511 42.03 4.49 -5.55
CA GLY A 511 43.47 4.24 -5.45
C GLY A 511 43.96 3.13 -6.36
N ARG A 512 43.18 2.08 -6.60
CA ARG A 512 43.54 1.02 -7.57
C ARG A 512 43.42 1.51 -9.00
N LEU A 513 42.36 2.25 -9.35
CA LEU A 513 42.19 2.79 -10.69
C LEU A 513 43.18 3.90 -10.99
N ALA A 514 43.56 4.75 -10.03
CA ALA A 514 44.60 5.75 -10.21
C ALA A 514 45.96 5.08 -10.54
N ARG A 515 46.33 3.95 -9.91
CA ARG A 515 47.52 3.19 -10.27
C ARG A 515 47.40 2.55 -11.65
N PHE A 516 46.22 2.03 -11.99
CA PHE A 516 45.94 1.45 -13.29
C PHE A 516 46.13 2.47 -14.41
N VAL A 517 45.57 3.66 -14.27
CA VAL A 517 45.69 4.76 -15.24
C VAL A 517 47.10 5.39 -15.24
N GLY A 518 47.72 5.51 -14.07
CA GLY A 518 49.04 6.08 -13.93
C GLY A 518 50.21 5.19 -14.37
N SER A 519 49.95 3.88 -14.60
CA SER A 519 50.99 2.95 -15.09
C SER A 519 51.38 3.24 -16.54
N SER A 520 52.57 2.75 -16.93
CA SER A 520 53.07 2.89 -18.33
C SER A 520 52.19 2.09 -19.32
N GLN A 521 51.56 1.03 -18.86
CA GLN A 521 50.64 0.21 -19.63
C GLN A 521 49.42 -0.09 -18.76
N LEU A 522 48.22 0.09 -19.32
CA LEU A 522 46.96 -0.29 -18.64
C LEU A 522 46.93 -1.79 -18.53
N ALA A 523 47.07 -2.36 -17.32
CA ALA A 523 47.07 -3.79 -17.12
C ALA A 523 46.02 -4.23 -16.06
N GLY A 524 45.06 -5.03 -16.48
CA GLY A 524 43.95 -5.48 -15.68
C GLY A 524 43.03 -6.41 -16.45
N ASN A 525 41.84 -6.62 -15.93
CA ASN A 525 40.80 -7.42 -16.55
C ASN A 525 39.52 -6.58 -16.76
N ASP A 526 38.42 -7.24 -17.13
CA ASP A 526 37.12 -6.60 -17.41
C ASP A 526 36.71 -5.61 -16.29
N GLU A 527 36.99 -5.94 -15.02
CA GLU A 527 36.68 -5.13 -13.86
C GLU A 527 37.30 -3.72 -13.91
N GLN A 528 38.64 -3.64 -14.11
CA GLN A 528 39.34 -2.37 -14.11
C GLN A 528 39.10 -1.58 -15.40
N PHE A 529 39.03 -2.27 -16.54
CA PHE A 529 38.76 -1.63 -17.83
C PHE A 529 37.34 -1.06 -17.87
N ALA A 530 36.30 -1.83 -17.47
CA ALA A 530 34.93 -1.32 -17.44
C ALA A 530 34.76 -0.17 -16.45
N ALA A 531 35.30 -0.31 -15.23
CA ALA A 531 35.24 0.75 -14.24
C ALA A 531 35.87 2.05 -14.72
N THR A 532 37.05 1.95 -15.37
CA THR A 532 37.78 3.14 -15.87
C THR A 532 37.06 3.75 -17.06
N LEU A 533 36.59 2.96 -18.02
CA LEU A 533 35.84 3.46 -19.18
C LEU A 533 34.59 4.23 -18.74
N ALA A 534 33.82 3.67 -17.81
CA ALA A 534 32.63 4.30 -17.28
C ALA A 534 32.92 5.61 -16.56
N LEU A 535 33.97 5.66 -15.72
CA LEU A 535 34.35 6.88 -15.02
C LEU A 535 34.94 7.95 -15.97
N ALA A 536 35.74 7.54 -16.98
CA ALA A 536 36.26 8.46 -17.99
C ALA A 536 35.13 9.10 -18.81
N ALA A 537 34.15 8.31 -19.25
CA ALA A 537 32.99 8.81 -19.97
C ALA A 537 32.15 9.76 -19.08
N ASN A 538 31.90 9.39 -17.82
CA ASN A 538 31.21 10.28 -16.86
C ASN A 538 31.97 11.61 -16.68
N ARG A 539 33.31 11.60 -16.65
CA ARG A 539 34.14 12.81 -16.53
C ARG A 539 33.94 13.73 -17.73
N LEU A 540 33.66 13.17 -18.90
CA LEU A 540 33.37 13.91 -20.14
C LEU A 540 31.88 14.37 -20.22
N GLY A 541 31.07 14.12 -19.19
CA GLY A 541 29.67 14.49 -19.20
C GLY A 541 28.76 13.47 -19.90
N ILE A 542 29.26 12.25 -20.17
CA ILE A 542 28.53 11.17 -20.84
C ILE A 542 28.00 10.20 -19.77
N PRO A 543 26.69 10.07 -19.58
CA PRO A 543 26.13 9.16 -18.60
C PRO A 543 26.41 7.69 -18.95
N THR A 544 27.07 7.00 -18.04
CA THR A 544 27.44 5.59 -18.19
C THR A 544 27.20 4.82 -16.90
N ARG A 545 27.11 3.52 -17.02
CA ARG A 545 27.00 2.59 -15.89
C ARG A 545 27.76 1.30 -16.20
N VAL A 546 28.22 0.62 -15.17
CA VAL A 546 28.86 -0.68 -15.29
C VAL A 546 27.83 -1.79 -15.12
N VAL A 547 27.92 -2.82 -15.95
CA VAL A 547 27.06 -4.00 -15.85
C VAL A 547 27.93 -5.23 -15.67
N MET A 548 27.55 -6.07 -14.71
CA MET A 548 28.12 -7.40 -14.57
C MET A 548 27.09 -8.44 -15.01
N GLY A 549 27.52 -9.41 -15.80
CA GLY A 549 26.62 -10.47 -16.29
C GLY A 549 27.40 -11.58 -16.98
N ALA A 550 26.69 -12.47 -17.66
CA ALA A 550 27.29 -13.56 -18.41
C ALA A 550 26.87 -13.48 -19.88
N ILE A 551 27.78 -13.85 -20.77
CA ILE A 551 27.50 -14.07 -22.19
C ILE A 551 27.16 -15.56 -22.35
N VAL A 552 25.95 -15.86 -22.84
CA VAL A 552 25.45 -17.24 -22.91
C VAL A 552 26.21 -18.02 -23.99
N PRO A 553 26.86 -19.15 -23.65
CA PRO A 553 27.54 -19.99 -24.61
C PRO A 553 26.54 -20.86 -25.41
N GLN A 554 27.04 -21.53 -26.46
CA GLN A 554 26.21 -22.33 -27.37
C GLN A 554 25.49 -23.51 -26.68
N ASP A 555 26.12 -24.10 -25.67
CA ASP A 555 25.57 -25.22 -24.89
C ASP A 555 24.63 -24.77 -23.77
N GLY A 556 24.44 -23.46 -23.58
CA GLY A 556 23.61 -22.90 -22.51
C GLY A 556 24.18 -23.07 -21.09
N VAL A 557 25.37 -23.67 -20.93
CA VAL A 557 25.98 -23.88 -19.61
C VAL A 557 26.96 -22.75 -19.29
N VAL A 558 26.45 -21.76 -18.58
CA VAL A 558 27.24 -20.60 -18.16
C VAL A 558 28.28 -21.02 -17.12
N LYS A 559 29.54 -20.76 -17.37
CA LYS A 559 30.70 -21.00 -16.49
C LYS A 559 31.27 -19.67 -16.00
N GLY A 560 32.20 -19.72 -15.06
CA GLY A 560 32.89 -18.53 -14.57
C GLY A 560 33.56 -17.72 -15.69
N LYS A 561 34.21 -18.36 -16.64
CA LYS A 561 34.87 -17.72 -17.80
C LYS A 561 33.91 -16.93 -18.72
N ASP A 562 32.62 -17.21 -18.64
CA ASP A 562 31.57 -16.53 -19.43
C ASP A 562 31.01 -15.30 -18.69
N VAL A 563 31.45 -15.08 -17.43
CA VAL A 563 31.08 -13.89 -16.64
C VAL A 563 31.98 -12.72 -17.02
N HIS A 564 31.37 -11.61 -17.35
CA HIS A 564 32.04 -10.39 -17.84
C HIS A 564 31.53 -9.14 -17.14
N ALA A 565 32.31 -8.05 -17.24
CA ALA A 565 31.85 -6.70 -16.92
C ALA A 565 31.92 -5.83 -18.17
N TRP A 566 30.84 -5.11 -18.47
CA TRP A 566 30.77 -4.19 -19.60
C TRP A 566 30.21 -2.82 -19.20
N VAL A 567 30.27 -1.87 -20.10
CA VAL A 567 29.73 -0.52 -19.88
C VAL A 567 28.46 -0.32 -20.71
N GLU A 568 27.46 0.36 -20.15
CA GLU A 568 26.33 0.88 -20.91
C GLU A 568 26.38 2.40 -20.95
N VAL A 569 26.16 2.97 -22.12
CA VAL A 569 26.09 4.40 -22.37
C VAL A 569 24.66 4.83 -22.58
N ARG A 570 24.25 5.94 -21.95
CA ARG A 570 22.92 6.50 -22.14
C ARG A 570 22.82 7.16 -23.50
N THR A 571 21.85 6.74 -24.29
CA THR A 571 21.49 7.31 -25.59
C THR A 571 20.05 7.83 -25.56
N THR A 572 19.65 8.58 -26.58
CA THR A 572 18.27 9.05 -26.75
C THR A 572 17.26 7.90 -26.87
N GLU A 573 17.72 6.71 -27.33
CA GLU A 573 16.89 5.49 -27.44
C GLU A 573 16.96 4.58 -26.21
N GLY A 574 17.77 4.92 -25.20
CA GLY A 574 17.96 4.15 -23.98
C GLY A 574 19.42 3.78 -23.72
N TRP A 575 19.67 2.67 -23.08
CA TRP A 575 21.01 2.22 -22.71
C TRP A 575 21.62 1.32 -23.79
N SER A 576 22.76 1.74 -24.38
CA SER A 576 23.50 1.00 -25.39
C SER A 576 24.73 0.31 -24.79
N PRO A 577 24.92 -1.02 -25.00
CA PRO A 577 26.04 -1.74 -24.42
C PRO A 577 27.33 -1.56 -25.23
N VAL A 578 28.43 -1.31 -24.49
CA VAL A 578 29.81 -1.39 -25.00
C VAL A 578 30.41 -2.67 -24.40
N MET A 579 30.47 -3.72 -25.20
CA MET A 579 30.89 -5.04 -24.74
C MET A 579 32.40 -5.11 -24.47
N PRO A 580 32.88 -6.05 -23.64
CA PRO A 580 34.30 -6.16 -23.30
C PRO A 580 35.22 -6.29 -24.51
N SER A 581 34.78 -6.96 -25.56
CA SER A 581 35.53 -7.10 -26.82
C SER A 581 35.94 -5.77 -27.47
N ALA A 582 35.26 -4.68 -27.12
CA ALA A 582 35.58 -3.34 -27.68
C ALA A 582 36.65 -2.58 -26.90
N PHE A 583 36.84 -2.88 -25.59
CA PHE A 583 37.74 -2.09 -24.73
C PHE A 583 38.69 -2.91 -23.88
N VAL A 584 38.44 -4.19 -23.68
CA VAL A 584 39.36 -5.10 -22.99
C VAL A 584 40.35 -5.68 -23.98
N PRO A 585 41.63 -5.69 -23.66
CA PRO A 585 42.65 -6.31 -24.53
C PRO A 585 42.46 -7.82 -24.65
N ASP A 586 43.00 -8.40 -25.72
CA ASP A 586 43.04 -9.86 -25.87
C ASP A 586 43.70 -10.53 -24.62
N ARG A 587 43.10 -11.60 -24.11
CA ARG A 587 43.58 -12.30 -22.90
C ARG A 587 44.99 -12.83 -23.03
N ASN A 588 45.47 -13.06 -24.26
CA ASN A 588 46.83 -13.50 -24.55
C ASN A 588 47.86 -12.33 -24.55
N LYS A 589 47.39 -11.09 -24.59
CA LYS A 589 48.23 -9.91 -24.51
C LYS A 589 48.59 -9.57 -23.08
N LYS A 590 49.58 -10.30 -22.53
CA LYS A 590 50.04 -10.14 -21.16
C LYS A 590 50.81 -8.82 -20.97
N PRO A 591 50.79 -8.23 -19.75
CA PRO A 591 51.56 -7.04 -19.45
C PRO A 591 53.08 -7.27 -19.64
N GLN A 592 53.76 -6.24 -20.06
CA GLN A 592 55.20 -6.27 -20.15
C GLN A 592 55.81 -6.43 -18.73
N GLN A 593 56.79 -7.34 -18.61
CA GLN A 593 57.48 -7.48 -17.36
C GLN A 593 58.27 -6.19 -17.08
N GLN A 594 57.78 -5.40 -16.14
CA GLN A 594 58.55 -4.25 -15.68
C GLN A 594 59.77 -4.81 -14.97
N GLN A 595 60.96 -4.60 -15.50
CA GLN A 595 62.18 -4.73 -14.73
C GLN A 595 62.04 -3.72 -13.58
N ILE A 596 61.78 -4.23 -12.38
CA ILE A 596 61.97 -3.44 -11.16
C ILE A 596 63.45 -3.12 -11.17
N GLN A 597 63.86 -1.93 -11.61
CA GLN A 597 65.18 -1.37 -11.31
C GLN A 597 65.16 -1.32 -9.78
N THR A 598 65.76 -2.37 -9.20
CA THR A 598 66.24 -2.29 -7.84
C THR A 598 67.25 -1.14 -7.85
N GLU A 599 66.80 0.05 -7.48
CA GLU A 599 67.71 1.07 -7.07
C GLU A 599 68.56 0.42 -5.96
N GLU A 600 69.81 0.03 -6.27
CA GLU A 600 70.79 -0.28 -5.26
C GLU A 600 70.79 0.93 -4.32
N GLN A 601 70.09 0.78 -3.19
CA GLN A 601 70.17 1.73 -2.10
C GLN A 601 71.64 1.82 -1.73
N ARG A 602 72.32 2.88 -2.19
CA ARG A 602 73.57 3.30 -1.67
C ARG A 602 73.43 3.37 -0.15
N VAL A 603 74.04 2.42 0.52
CA VAL A 603 74.16 2.39 1.96
C VAL A 603 74.92 3.64 2.42
N GLY A 604 74.17 4.66 2.75
CA GLY A 604 74.68 5.84 3.37
C GLY A 604 73.81 6.24 4.54
N ALA A 605 74.31 6.01 5.76
CA ALA A 605 73.82 6.40 7.06
C ALA A 605 72.56 5.60 7.57
N GLN A 606 72.86 4.64 8.42
CA GLN A 606 71.87 4.02 9.31
C GLN A 606 71.35 5.06 10.27
N VAL A 607 70.16 5.54 10.00
CA VAL A 607 69.24 6.05 11.06
C VAL A 607 68.34 4.89 11.42
N PRO A 608 68.24 4.45 12.68
CA PRO A 608 67.30 3.39 13.04
C PRO A 608 65.87 3.87 12.70
N PRO A 609 65.09 3.03 12.02
CA PRO A 609 63.70 3.42 11.69
C PRO A 609 62.94 3.69 13.00
N PRO A 610 62.16 4.76 13.05
CA PRO A 610 61.23 4.96 14.15
C PRO A 610 60.33 3.72 14.23
N ALA A 611 60.09 3.26 15.46
CA ALA A 611 59.24 2.08 15.72
C ALA A 611 57.96 2.14 14.86
N GLY A 612 57.83 1.13 14.02
CA GLY A 612 56.76 1.11 13.03
C GLY A 612 55.41 1.18 13.70
N VAL A 613 54.76 2.33 13.52
CA VAL A 613 53.31 2.36 13.62
C VAL A 613 52.85 1.52 12.43
N ASN A 614 52.26 0.37 12.70
CA ASN A 614 51.64 -0.44 11.66
C ASN A 614 50.65 0.49 10.92
N PRO A 615 50.84 0.71 9.62
CA PRO A 615 49.84 1.44 8.87
C PRO A 615 48.54 0.67 9.02
N PRO A 616 47.38 1.35 9.20
CA PRO A 616 46.11 0.67 9.20
C PRO A 616 46.02 -0.16 7.94
N SER A 617 45.48 -1.36 8.04
CA SER A 617 45.50 -2.46 7.08
C SER A 617 44.81 -2.15 5.74
N VAL A 618 45.20 -1.09 5.05
CA VAL A 618 44.77 -0.72 3.70
C VAL A 618 45.23 -1.73 2.63
N LEU A 619 46.04 -2.72 3.02
CA LEU A 619 46.56 -3.75 2.12
C LEU A 619 45.90 -5.12 2.28
N GLN A 620 44.85 -5.25 3.07
CA GLN A 620 44.08 -6.49 3.12
C GLN A 620 43.21 -6.56 1.87
N GLY A 621 43.46 -7.55 1.04
CA GLY A 621 42.74 -7.73 -0.23
C GLY A 621 41.25 -8.02 -0.04
N PRO A 622 40.48 -8.04 -1.16
CA PRO A 622 39.03 -8.17 -1.16
C PRO A 622 38.49 -9.38 -0.38
N GLU A 623 39.26 -10.43 -0.20
CA GLU A 623 38.86 -11.61 0.57
C GLU A 623 38.71 -11.35 2.08
N GLN A 624 39.46 -10.40 2.62
CA GLN A 624 39.32 -10.00 4.02
C GLN A 624 38.27 -8.92 4.21
N ALA A 625 38.03 -8.08 3.21
CA ALA A 625 36.88 -7.17 3.21
C ALA A 625 35.55 -7.92 3.19
N GLN A 626 35.48 -9.14 2.61
CA GLN A 626 34.31 -10.00 2.70
C GLN A 626 34.08 -10.52 4.11
N ASN A 627 35.15 -10.74 4.90
CA ASN A 627 35.03 -11.17 6.29
C ASN A 627 34.72 -10.02 7.26
N ASP A 628 35.13 -8.79 6.95
CA ASP A 628 34.79 -7.61 7.75
C ASP A 628 33.35 -7.11 7.55
N THR A 629 32.67 -7.52 6.47
CA THR A 629 31.21 -7.30 6.34
C THR A 629 30.37 -8.12 7.32
N ASP A 630 30.96 -9.08 8.01
CA ASP A 630 30.36 -9.70 9.22
C ASP A 630 30.40 -8.77 10.45
N LEU A 631 31.01 -7.60 10.37
CA LEU A 631 30.65 -6.46 11.20
C LEU A 631 29.25 -5.97 10.76
N ARG A 632 28.29 -6.87 10.80
CA ARG A 632 26.91 -6.49 11.05
C ARG A 632 27.02 -5.43 12.14
N LYS A 633 26.80 -4.14 11.79
CA LYS A 633 26.26 -3.21 12.79
C LYS A 633 25.23 -4.04 13.51
N LYS A 634 25.56 -4.47 14.74
CA LYS A 634 24.57 -5.04 15.65
C LYS A 634 23.47 -4.03 15.59
N GLN A 635 22.49 -4.27 14.72
CA GLN A 635 21.28 -3.47 14.74
C GLN A 635 20.87 -3.57 16.18
N THR A 636 21.01 -2.48 16.89
CA THR A 636 20.54 -2.40 18.28
C THR A 636 19.05 -2.69 18.09
N ARG A 637 18.70 -3.94 18.30
CA ARG A 637 17.33 -4.44 18.16
C ARG A 637 16.53 -3.62 19.13
N SER A 638 15.86 -2.59 18.62
CA SER A 638 15.03 -1.74 19.46
C SER A 638 14.01 -2.64 20.17
N PRO A 639 13.96 -2.65 21.51
CA PRO A 639 12.95 -3.42 22.23
C PRO A 639 11.53 -2.93 21.94
N LEU A 640 11.39 -1.75 21.32
CA LEU A 640 10.11 -1.18 20.88
C LEU A 640 9.66 -1.72 19.52
N ASP A 641 10.54 -2.39 18.74
CA ASP A 641 10.17 -2.99 17.48
C ASP A 641 9.41 -4.31 17.71
N PRO A 642 8.13 -4.38 17.31
CA PRO A 642 7.32 -5.58 17.48
C PRO A 642 7.89 -6.82 16.79
N ALA A 643 8.73 -6.66 15.77
CA ALA A 643 9.38 -7.77 15.08
C ALA A 643 10.34 -8.54 16.00
N ASN A 644 10.87 -7.87 17.02
CA ASN A 644 11.82 -8.45 18.00
C ASN A 644 11.13 -9.08 19.23
N TRP A 645 9.81 -8.94 19.35
CA TRP A 645 9.07 -9.47 20.50
C TRP A 645 8.90 -11.00 20.41
N PRO A 646 8.92 -11.72 21.53
CA PRO A 646 8.58 -13.13 21.56
C PRO A 646 7.16 -13.35 21.00
N THR A 647 6.93 -14.47 20.34
CA THR A 647 5.67 -14.77 19.65
C THR A 647 4.45 -14.65 20.57
N TRP A 648 4.56 -15.12 21.82
CA TRP A 648 3.47 -15.02 22.80
C TRP A 648 3.12 -13.55 23.14
N LEU A 649 4.14 -12.66 23.22
CA LEU A 649 3.93 -11.24 23.52
C LEU A 649 3.27 -10.53 22.32
N ARG A 650 3.69 -10.85 21.10
CA ARG A 650 3.03 -10.36 19.88
C ARG A 650 1.56 -10.77 19.86
N VAL A 651 1.28 -12.06 20.10
CA VAL A 651 -0.09 -12.57 20.19
C VAL A 651 -0.88 -11.85 21.27
N LEU A 652 -0.34 -11.71 22.48
CA LEU A 652 -1.01 -11.01 23.58
C LEU A 652 -1.31 -9.54 23.23
N VAL A 653 -0.33 -8.80 22.76
CA VAL A 653 -0.48 -7.37 22.47
C VAL A 653 -1.45 -7.14 21.31
N PHE A 654 -1.27 -7.84 20.19
CA PHE A 654 -2.02 -7.56 18.97
C PHE A 654 -3.38 -8.26 18.93
N PHE A 655 -3.51 -9.45 19.51
CA PHE A 655 -4.79 -10.19 19.50
C PHE A 655 -5.68 -9.93 20.71
N VAL A 656 -5.10 -9.53 21.84
CA VAL A 656 -5.87 -9.33 23.08
C VAL A 656 -5.89 -7.86 23.48
N LEU A 657 -4.72 -7.24 23.67
CA LEU A 657 -4.65 -5.88 24.21
C LEU A 657 -5.09 -4.82 23.20
N LEU A 658 -4.63 -4.88 21.95
CA LEU A 658 -4.97 -3.88 20.93
C LEU A 658 -6.47 -3.92 20.57
N PRO A 659 -7.10 -5.07 20.27
CA PRO A 659 -8.54 -5.14 20.08
C PRO A 659 -9.33 -4.72 21.32
N ALA A 660 -8.90 -5.11 22.51
CA ALA A 660 -9.53 -4.66 23.77
C ALA A 660 -9.45 -3.14 23.92
N LEU A 661 -8.30 -2.53 23.67
CA LEU A 661 -8.10 -1.08 23.70
C LEU A 661 -8.98 -0.37 22.66
N LEU A 662 -9.05 -0.91 21.45
CA LEU A 662 -9.92 -0.37 20.38
C LEU A 662 -11.39 -0.43 20.79
N LEU A 663 -11.84 -1.53 21.38
CA LEU A 663 -13.19 -1.68 21.88
C LEU A 663 -13.49 -0.67 23.00
N VAL A 664 -12.55 -0.47 23.93
CA VAL A 664 -12.68 0.52 25.00
C VAL A 664 -12.70 1.94 24.42
N ALA A 665 -11.87 2.23 23.44
CA ALA A 665 -11.84 3.53 22.76
C ALA A 665 -13.15 3.82 22.02
N VAL A 666 -13.70 2.86 21.27
CA VAL A 666 -14.99 2.97 20.59
C VAL A 666 -16.13 3.17 21.63
N TYR A 667 -16.12 2.40 22.71
CA TYR A 667 -17.06 2.55 23.80
C TYR A 667 -17.00 3.96 24.42
N ALA A 668 -15.79 4.43 24.74
CA ALA A 668 -15.56 5.76 25.31
C ALA A 668 -16.01 6.87 24.35
N ALA A 669 -15.70 6.75 23.07
CA ALA A 669 -16.10 7.71 22.04
C ALA A 669 -17.63 7.81 21.90
N ILE A 670 -18.33 6.68 21.79
CA ILE A 670 -19.81 6.66 21.70
C ILE A 670 -20.43 7.29 22.95
N ARG A 671 -19.95 6.92 24.12
CA ARG A 671 -20.43 7.46 25.39
C ARG A 671 -20.14 8.96 25.53
N GLY A 672 -18.95 9.41 25.13
CA GLY A 672 -18.55 10.82 25.10
C GLY A 672 -19.43 11.65 24.17
N LEU A 673 -19.68 11.16 22.95
CA LEU A 673 -20.56 11.82 21.98
C LEU A 673 -22.00 11.93 22.49
N LYS A 674 -22.54 10.88 23.14
CA LYS A 674 -23.86 10.93 23.77
C LYS A 674 -23.93 11.97 24.89
N ARG A 675 -22.91 12.01 25.77
CA ARG A 675 -22.82 13.00 26.87
C ARG A 675 -22.73 14.43 26.32
N ARG A 676 -21.85 14.65 25.31
CA ARG A 676 -21.70 15.96 24.66
C ARG A 676 -22.99 16.42 24.00
N ARG A 677 -23.68 15.53 23.28
CA ARG A 677 -24.97 15.86 22.65
C ARG A 677 -26.04 16.25 23.66
N ARG A 678 -26.19 15.47 24.74
CA ARG A 678 -27.15 15.76 25.83
C ARG A 678 -26.84 17.10 26.46
N ARG A 679 -25.59 17.36 26.79
CA ARG A 679 -25.16 18.62 27.38
C ARG A 679 -25.53 19.80 26.49
N ILE A 680 -25.16 19.74 25.22
CA ILE A 680 -25.50 20.81 24.26
C ILE A 680 -27.02 21.03 24.17
N ARG A 681 -27.82 19.97 24.09
CA ARG A 681 -29.28 20.07 23.99
C ARG A 681 -29.96 20.58 25.26
N ALA A 682 -29.40 20.29 26.41
CA ALA A 682 -29.94 20.76 27.70
C ALA A 682 -29.56 22.22 28.01
N THR A 683 -28.50 22.77 27.39
CA THR A 683 -27.95 24.10 27.73
C THR A 683 -28.11 25.15 26.62
N THR A 684 -28.42 24.75 25.39
CA THR A 684 -28.51 25.70 24.25
C THR A 684 -29.92 25.78 23.66
N GLY A 685 -30.42 26.99 23.40
CA GLY A 685 -31.71 27.26 22.82
C GLY A 685 -32.77 27.77 23.82
N PRO A 686 -33.97 28.08 23.34
CA PRO A 686 -35.11 28.51 24.19
C PRO A 686 -35.41 27.48 25.29
N THR A 687 -35.85 27.94 26.44
CA THR A 687 -36.11 27.11 27.63
C THR A 687 -37.14 26.00 27.37
N ALA A 688 -38.20 26.30 26.60
CA ALA A 688 -39.20 25.29 26.19
C ALA A 688 -38.61 24.20 25.30
N ASP A 689 -37.71 24.55 24.35
CA ASP A 689 -37.03 23.56 23.50
C ASP A 689 -36.06 22.68 24.30
N ARG A 690 -35.40 23.26 25.29
CA ARG A 690 -34.50 22.51 26.21
C ARG A 690 -35.33 21.48 26.99
N ALA A 691 -36.49 21.85 27.56
CA ALA A 691 -37.35 20.93 28.25
C ALA A 691 -37.84 19.79 27.34
N ALA A 692 -38.24 20.08 26.08
CA ALA A 692 -38.60 19.06 25.11
C ALA A 692 -37.44 18.11 24.78
N HIS A 693 -36.23 18.63 24.65
CA HIS A 693 -35.07 17.81 24.37
C HIS A 693 -34.67 16.89 25.57
N ILE A 694 -34.79 17.37 26.80
CA ILE A 694 -34.55 16.57 28.01
C ILE A 694 -35.49 15.37 28.04
N TRP A 695 -36.80 15.57 27.75
CA TRP A 695 -37.75 14.46 27.67
C TRP A 695 -37.42 13.48 26.55
N GLN A 696 -37.15 13.99 25.33
CA GLN A 696 -36.79 13.14 24.19
C GLN A 696 -35.55 12.30 24.43
N ASP A 697 -34.55 12.86 25.09
CA ASP A 697 -33.33 12.13 25.45
C ASP A 697 -33.61 11.07 26.54
N LEU A 698 -34.53 11.32 27.50
CA LEU A 698 -34.97 10.34 28.49
C LEU A 698 -35.72 9.15 27.82
N VAL A 699 -36.66 9.46 26.92
CA VAL A 699 -37.37 8.45 26.12
C VAL A 699 -36.41 7.61 25.25
N ALA A 700 -35.42 8.26 24.64
CA ALA A 700 -34.41 7.57 23.84
C ALA A 700 -33.54 6.62 24.69
N ASP A 701 -33.20 7.03 25.91
CA ASP A 701 -32.49 6.18 26.87
C ASP A 701 -33.34 5.00 27.34
N ALA A 702 -34.59 5.20 27.70
CA ALA A 702 -35.51 4.13 28.07
C ALA A 702 -35.61 3.07 26.96
N ARG A 703 -35.79 3.50 25.71
CA ARG A 703 -35.83 2.58 24.55
C ARG A 703 -34.51 1.87 24.31
N SER A 704 -33.38 2.54 24.53
CA SER A 704 -32.05 1.92 24.38
C SER A 704 -31.78 0.86 25.47
N LEU A 705 -32.36 1.04 26.64
CA LEU A 705 -32.31 0.07 27.74
C LEU A 705 -33.24 -1.15 27.50
N GLY A 706 -34.10 -1.08 26.46
CA GLY A 706 -35.05 -2.14 26.10
C GLY A 706 -36.36 -2.10 26.87
N LEU A 707 -36.68 -0.95 27.45
CA LEU A 707 -38.02 -0.73 28.04
C LEU A 707 -39.06 -0.57 26.92
N ASP A 708 -40.27 -1.01 27.17
CA ASP A 708 -41.36 -1.01 26.18
C ASP A 708 -42.06 0.35 26.11
N VAL A 709 -41.35 1.34 25.59
CA VAL A 709 -41.89 2.70 25.43
C VAL A 709 -42.46 2.86 24.02
N PRO A 710 -43.81 3.07 23.89
CA PRO A 710 -44.49 3.09 22.61
C PRO A 710 -44.00 4.26 21.72
N ARG A 711 -44.07 4.03 20.39
CA ARG A 711 -43.68 5.04 19.40
C ARG A 711 -44.92 5.77 18.86
N GLY A 712 -44.86 7.11 18.80
CA GLY A 712 -46.00 7.90 18.32
C GLY A 712 -47.06 8.18 19.37
N ALA A 713 -46.87 7.72 20.59
CA ALA A 713 -47.73 7.98 21.73
C ALA A 713 -47.46 9.34 22.40
N THR A 714 -48.37 9.82 23.21
CA THR A 714 -48.21 11.04 24.02
C THR A 714 -47.14 10.85 25.07
N ASN A 715 -46.62 11.98 25.62
CA ASN A 715 -45.59 11.93 26.66
C ASN A 715 -46.02 11.14 27.90
N LEU A 716 -47.32 11.18 28.27
CA LEU A 716 -47.87 10.42 29.39
C LEU A 716 -47.91 8.90 29.12
N GLU A 717 -48.36 8.50 27.92
CA GLU A 717 -48.33 7.09 27.49
C GLU A 717 -46.86 6.56 27.35
N GLN A 718 -45.95 7.38 26.95
CA GLN A 718 -44.52 7.01 26.94
C GLN A 718 -43.99 6.83 28.35
N ALA A 719 -44.40 7.64 29.30
CA ALA A 719 -44.03 7.56 30.70
C ALA A 719 -44.42 6.25 31.35
N SER A 720 -45.64 5.74 31.03
CA SER A 720 -46.16 4.45 31.57
C SER A 720 -45.26 3.28 31.18
N GLY A 721 -44.65 3.33 29.96
CA GLY A 721 -43.74 2.28 29.48
C GLY A 721 -42.31 2.36 30.08
N MET A 722 -41.97 3.36 30.90
CA MET A 722 -40.65 3.51 31.50
C MET A 722 -40.45 2.70 32.79
N GLY A 723 -41.54 2.29 33.46
CA GLY A 723 -41.49 1.48 34.67
C GLY A 723 -40.90 2.15 35.92
N ILE A 724 -40.88 3.50 35.97
CA ILE A 724 -40.41 4.28 37.10
C ILE A 724 -41.52 5.21 37.62
N ALA A 725 -41.65 5.33 38.93
CA ALA A 725 -42.72 6.11 39.58
C ALA A 725 -42.69 7.61 39.22
N ALA A 726 -41.51 8.17 38.97
CA ALA A 726 -41.34 9.59 38.64
C ALA A 726 -41.70 9.96 37.18
N ALA A 727 -41.82 8.98 36.26
CA ALA A 727 -41.99 9.27 34.83
C ALA A 727 -43.31 10.02 34.49
N PRO A 728 -44.51 9.71 35.07
CA PRO A 728 -45.71 10.46 34.75
C PRO A 728 -45.66 11.93 35.20
N ALA A 729 -45.07 12.18 36.38
CA ALA A 729 -44.90 13.57 36.86
C ALA A 729 -43.94 14.35 35.97
N LEU A 730 -42.82 13.73 35.55
CA LEU A 730 -41.90 14.35 34.60
C LEU A 730 -42.54 14.61 33.24
N ALA A 731 -43.37 13.68 32.74
CA ALA A 731 -44.09 13.90 31.48
C ALA A 731 -45.08 15.05 31.57
N SER A 732 -45.82 15.14 32.65
CA SER A 732 -46.78 16.23 32.90
C SER A 732 -46.08 17.60 32.99
N ARG A 733 -44.97 17.67 33.79
CA ARG A 733 -44.13 18.89 33.90
C ARG A 733 -43.48 19.26 32.56
N GLY A 734 -42.96 18.29 31.83
CA GLY A 734 -42.44 18.51 30.49
C GLY A 734 -43.47 19.08 29.53
N ASN A 735 -44.72 18.61 29.59
CA ASN A 735 -45.82 19.13 28.79
C ASN A 735 -46.16 20.57 29.19
N SER A 736 -46.21 20.90 30.51
CA SER A 736 -46.47 22.26 30.97
C SER A 736 -45.39 23.27 30.52
N PHE A 737 -44.10 22.85 30.47
CA PHE A 737 -43.01 23.69 29.96
C PHE A 737 -43.05 23.89 28.44
N VAL A 738 -43.54 22.94 27.67
CA VAL A 738 -43.59 22.99 26.20
C VAL A 738 -44.86 23.65 25.69
N PHE A 739 -46.02 23.39 26.32
CA PHE A 739 -47.35 23.81 25.84
C PHE A 739 -48.03 24.85 26.76
N GLY A 740 -47.48 25.16 27.92
CA GLY A 740 -48.00 26.14 28.85
C GLY A 740 -47.82 27.59 28.35
N PRO A 741 -48.56 28.56 28.93
CA PRO A 741 -48.44 29.98 28.57
C PRO A 741 -47.12 30.57 29.08
N GLY A 742 -46.42 31.34 28.25
CA GLY A 742 -45.16 31.95 28.59
C GLY A 742 -43.92 31.05 28.40
N GLU A 743 -42.69 31.63 28.46
CA GLU A 743 -41.47 30.84 28.51
C GLU A 743 -41.23 30.30 29.94
N PRO A 744 -40.88 29.02 30.08
CA PRO A 744 -40.61 28.45 31.39
C PRO A 744 -39.35 29.09 32.02
N PRO A 745 -39.36 29.33 33.34
CA PRO A 745 -38.23 29.94 34.05
C PRO A 745 -37.01 29.00 33.98
N GLU A 746 -35.82 29.60 33.88
CA GLU A 746 -34.57 28.85 33.72
C GLU A 746 -34.29 27.88 34.86
N GLU A 747 -34.54 28.36 36.11
CA GLU A 747 -34.42 27.53 37.32
C GLU A 747 -35.37 26.27 37.26
N GLY A 748 -36.61 26.44 36.75
CA GLY A 748 -37.56 25.36 36.57
C GLY A 748 -37.09 24.29 35.58
N VAL A 749 -36.46 24.72 34.47
CA VAL A 749 -35.90 23.78 33.47
C VAL A 749 -34.66 23.10 33.98
N GLU A 750 -33.84 23.76 34.79
CA GLU A 750 -32.66 23.14 35.42
C GLU A 750 -33.08 22.11 36.46
N ALA A 751 -34.08 22.40 37.30
CA ALA A 751 -34.63 21.43 38.24
C ALA A 751 -35.22 20.20 37.46
N TYR A 752 -35.92 20.43 36.37
CA TYR A 752 -36.43 19.37 35.51
C TYR A 752 -35.32 18.49 34.91
N ARG A 753 -34.22 19.11 34.56
CA ARG A 753 -33.02 18.38 34.07
C ARG A 753 -32.45 17.45 35.15
N LEU A 754 -32.33 17.93 36.37
CA LEU A 754 -31.83 17.12 37.50
C LEU A 754 -32.76 15.94 37.83
N GLU A 755 -34.07 16.19 37.85
CA GLU A 755 -35.06 15.14 38.06
C GLU A 755 -35.03 14.07 36.92
N ALA A 756 -34.88 14.49 35.66
CA ALA A 756 -34.71 13.59 34.52
C ALA A 756 -33.40 12.78 34.62
N GLU A 757 -32.34 13.36 35.19
CA GLU A 757 -31.09 12.61 35.45
C GLU A 757 -31.25 11.56 36.56
N GLN A 758 -32.04 11.88 37.60
CA GLN A 758 -32.38 10.89 38.65
C GLN A 758 -33.20 9.74 38.09
N ALA A 759 -34.24 10.07 37.32
CA ALA A 759 -35.09 9.08 36.64
C ALA A 759 -34.27 8.16 35.73
N ARG A 760 -33.27 8.72 35.03
CA ARG A 760 -32.33 7.94 34.19
C ARG A 760 -31.47 6.98 35.04
N LYS A 761 -31.01 7.40 36.20
CA LYS A 761 -30.25 6.53 37.12
C LYS A 761 -31.11 5.37 37.61
N GLU A 762 -32.36 5.68 37.98
CA GLU A 762 -33.33 4.69 38.42
C GLU A 762 -33.62 3.62 37.34
N MET A 763 -33.97 4.03 36.10
CA MET A 763 -34.12 3.12 34.95
C MET A 763 -32.90 2.23 34.74
N ARG A 764 -31.74 2.79 34.84
CA ARG A 764 -30.47 2.02 34.72
C ARG A 764 -30.29 1.04 35.86
N GLY A 765 -30.77 1.38 37.06
CA GLY A 765 -30.74 0.50 38.27
C GLY A 765 -31.56 -0.77 38.07
N GLN A 766 -32.69 -0.66 37.39
CA GLN A 766 -33.64 -1.75 37.20
C GLN A 766 -33.25 -2.78 36.12
N VAL A 767 -32.26 -2.48 35.26
CA VAL A 767 -31.89 -3.39 34.18
C VAL A 767 -30.53 -4.04 34.45
N SER A 768 -30.30 -5.22 33.85
CA SER A 768 -29.06 -5.99 33.99
C SER A 768 -27.83 -5.24 33.44
N ARG A 769 -26.62 -5.58 33.93
CA ARG A 769 -25.35 -5.00 33.50
C ARG A 769 -25.14 -5.10 31.98
N LEU A 770 -25.53 -6.21 31.37
CA LEU A 770 -25.42 -6.40 29.91
C LEU A 770 -26.34 -5.45 29.13
N ARG A 771 -27.58 -5.20 29.61
CA ARG A 771 -28.49 -4.22 28.98
C ARG A 771 -27.95 -2.79 29.11
N ARG A 772 -27.30 -2.44 30.23
CA ARG A 772 -26.63 -1.12 30.41
C ARG A 772 -25.49 -0.92 29.43
N LEU A 773 -24.58 -1.90 29.32
CA LEU A 773 -23.49 -1.86 28.35
C LEU A 773 -24.01 -1.75 26.91
N ARG A 774 -25.03 -2.53 26.56
CA ARG A 774 -25.66 -2.50 25.24
C ARG A 774 -26.28 -1.13 24.94
N SER A 775 -26.94 -0.52 25.92
CA SER A 775 -27.50 0.83 25.82
C SER A 775 -26.41 1.87 25.62
N ASP A 776 -25.27 1.76 26.31
CA ASP A 776 -24.17 2.74 26.20
C ASP A 776 -23.55 2.77 24.77
N VAL A 777 -23.49 1.62 24.10
CA VAL A 777 -22.94 1.51 22.70
C VAL A 777 -24.01 1.65 21.61
N ASP A 778 -25.26 1.89 21.92
CA ASP A 778 -26.31 2.11 20.94
C ASP A 778 -26.16 3.50 20.28
N VAL A 779 -25.77 3.53 19.00
CA VAL A 779 -25.57 4.78 18.24
C VAL A 779 -26.86 5.37 17.66
N ARG A 780 -28.02 4.67 17.73
CA ARG A 780 -29.28 5.15 17.16
C ARG A 780 -29.70 6.52 17.66
N PRO A 781 -29.59 6.84 18.96
CA PRO A 781 -29.89 8.17 19.44
C PRO A 781 -29.04 9.29 18.78
N LEU A 782 -27.81 8.96 18.34
CA LEU A 782 -26.93 9.91 17.66
C LEU A 782 -27.31 10.11 16.18
N LEU A 783 -27.84 9.06 15.53
CA LEU A 783 -28.19 9.02 14.11
C LEU A 783 -29.60 9.56 13.81
N THR A 784 -30.53 9.49 14.77
CA THR A 784 -31.87 10.04 14.62
C THR A 784 -31.80 11.57 14.60
N GLY A 785 -32.14 12.15 13.45
CA GLY A 785 -32.09 13.58 13.20
C GLY A 785 -33.02 14.39 14.10
N ARG A 786 -32.66 15.66 14.27
CA ARG A 786 -33.54 16.70 14.81
C ARG A 786 -34.80 16.78 13.94
N ARG A 787 -35.93 16.26 14.38
CA ARG A 787 -37.18 16.87 14.00
C ARG A 787 -37.18 18.26 14.67
N ARG A 788 -37.01 19.32 13.91
CA ARG A 788 -37.40 20.63 14.41
C ARG A 788 -38.89 20.49 14.71
N LEU A 789 -39.27 20.51 15.98
CA LEU A 789 -40.62 20.82 16.40
C LEU A 789 -40.87 22.23 15.85
N ARG A 790 -41.58 22.34 14.72
CA ARG A 790 -42.23 23.59 14.41
C ARG A 790 -43.34 23.71 15.44
N LEU A 791 -43.09 24.39 16.54
CA LEU A 791 -44.13 24.93 17.39
C LEU A 791 -44.94 25.88 16.48
N PRO A 792 -46.29 25.83 16.52
CA PRO A 792 -47.10 26.83 15.82
C PRO A 792 -46.63 28.21 16.27
N SER A 793 -46.34 29.11 15.30
CA SER A 793 -45.98 30.46 15.58
C SER A 793 -47.10 31.06 16.47
N ARG A 794 -46.73 31.47 17.71
CA ARG A 794 -47.64 32.26 18.56
C ARG A 794 -47.93 33.52 17.77
N THR A 795 -49.13 33.68 17.30
CA THR A 795 -49.65 34.95 16.84
C THR A 795 -49.61 35.90 18.02
N PRO A 796 -49.02 37.10 17.91
CA PRO A 796 -49.12 38.09 18.97
C PRO A 796 -50.61 38.44 19.14
N THR A 797 -51.13 38.38 20.35
CA THR A 797 -52.43 38.93 20.74
C THR A 797 -52.42 40.40 20.34
N PRO A 798 -53.46 40.93 19.62
CA PRO A 798 -53.53 42.35 19.36
C PRO A 798 -53.68 43.05 20.68
N ASP A 799 -52.84 44.04 20.97
CA ASP A 799 -53.02 45.03 22.04
C ASP A 799 -54.37 45.66 21.91
N VAL A 800 -55.28 45.46 22.86
CA VAL A 800 -56.49 46.23 23.02
C VAL A 800 -56.05 47.60 23.54
N ALA A 801 -55.93 48.56 22.62
CA ALA A 801 -55.69 49.93 22.96
C ALA A 801 -56.94 50.45 23.76
N ARG A 802 -56.66 51.02 24.91
CA ARG A 802 -57.48 52.10 25.46
C ARG A 802 -56.96 53.45 24.99
#